data_26653d567541ee1377087a3c9e957c75
#
_entry.id   26653d567541ee1377087a3c9e957c75
#
_cell.length_a   1.000
_cell.length_b   1.000
_cell.length_c   1.000
_cell.angle_alpha   90.00
_cell.angle_beta   90.00
_cell.angle_gamma   90.00
#
_symmetry.space_group_name_H-M   'P 1'
#
loop_
_entity.id
_entity.type
_entity.pdbx_description
1 polymer ?
#
loop_
_entity_poly.entity_id
_entity_poly.type
_entity_poly.pdbx_seq_one_letter_code
_entity_poly.pdbx_strand_id
1 'polypeptide(L)'
;MGLPYCDVRKFSIIDGLAANTISDIAQTPDRLMWFSTWNGISYYDGNSFHTFRDEADDIDLLSTNRFMDIYATSRNNVWCITAGRHLYAYETILCTFVPVGDNINKLYNIDLRVDKIYNIKQGNTWVTTKSGDYLIRIKGLQREGNIPELIKVGQDGLRSGNVWHIWADQKKREWILTDKGTTIYHSQFSTPIPFKWIREVGDNIFLATQDGRLAVFDENNKLNMIPLPAGVTRINQLKNTGYQLLIATNLGMIIYNPRTFKTEIINVQSPSHPLAEVKNIYTDDFDMVWVFTDGMGVTLVNPKTSAKQWLFADQQDPMDRTTSDSFFITQDENKTLWIVPNGGTFSYFDRKAGKLVPYLLRSNSSGNYRVPKIGKHFLSDQGILWIAGTHDLTQVAFKNHTYRLNKLEKEEAEVRALCNTPEGYHWTGYANGVVQVTDSKYQTVGYLAPGGQIVPNQVPFCPYPVYSIFSDTRGRMWIGTKGDGLYVRSQDGISHYEHNPANKASLPHNDIYDMVADRHGRIWVATYGGGLALAQEGETGLFFYNRNFGLPWSKNSFANIRRIFCTPTGEILVGTTDGLITFGDNFRNPQQIKFYQTCYIPNDTTSLAANDVNFIIEHSNGKTYISQLGGILESIVTKKLLQDNLKTKYFKNINYNEGIVQSMIEDNEGNLWVIRESSINKCNLKTGKTTVFGPNDF
;
A
#
# COMPACT_ATOMS: atom_id res chain seq x y z
N MET A 1 -17.82 -27.08 -7.42
CA MET A 1 -17.01 -26.04 -6.79
C MET A 1 -16.04 -26.76 -5.86
N GLY A 2 -14.74 -26.50 -5.99
CA GLY A 2 -13.73 -27.03 -5.06
C GLY A 2 -13.93 -26.48 -3.65
N LEU A 3 -13.27 -27.08 -2.65
CA LEU A 3 -13.22 -26.56 -1.29
C LEU A 3 -12.58 -25.15 -1.31
N PRO A 4 -13.06 -24.20 -0.48
CA PRO A 4 -12.43 -22.91 -0.36
C PRO A 4 -10.95 -23.06 0.00
N TYR A 5 -10.11 -22.21 -0.55
CA TYR A 5 -8.66 -22.23 -0.34
C TYR A 5 -8.17 -20.87 0.09
N CYS A 6 -7.24 -20.81 1.02
CA CYS A 6 -6.46 -19.62 1.30
C CYS A 6 -4.98 -19.97 1.46
N ASP A 7 -4.12 -19.04 1.10
CA ASP A 7 -2.68 -19.12 1.37
C ASP A 7 -2.39 -18.36 2.66
N VAL A 8 -1.57 -18.95 3.53
CA VAL A 8 -1.18 -18.30 4.79
C VAL A 8 0.33 -18.21 4.84
N ARG A 9 0.82 -17.00 4.99
CA ARG A 9 2.24 -16.70 5.17
C ARG A 9 2.48 -16.06 6.53
N LYS A 10 3.57 -16.40 7.16
CA LYS A 10 4.04 -15.77 8.41
C LYS A 10 5.27 -14.97 8.12
N PHE A 11 5.33 -13.80 8.71
CA PHE A 11 6.46 -12.87 8.61
C PHE A 11 6.98 -12.50 9.97
N SER A 12 8.27 -12.26 10.03
CA SER A 12 9.03 -11.89 11.24
C SER A 12 10.14 -10.91 10.89
N ILE A 13 10.97 -10.60 11.88
CA ILE A 13 12.19 -9.79 11.66
C ILE A 13 13.17 -10.44 10.68
N ILE A 14 13.14 -11.77 10.51
CA ILE A 14 13.98 -12.49 9.54
C ILE A 14 13.58 -12.13 8.09
N ASP A 15 12.31 -11.81 7.88
CA ASP A 15 11.76 -11.42 6.59
C ASP A 15 11.90 -9.91 6.30
N GLY A 16 12.56 -9.16 7.19
CA GLY A 16 12.82 -7.72 7.05
C GLY A 16 11.85 -6.81 7.82
N LEU A 17 10.91 -7.37 8.58
CA LEU A 17 10.01 -6.59 9.44
C LEU A 17 10.79 -5.88 10.55
N ALA A 18 10.43 -4.64 10.88
CA ALA A 18 11.13 -3.84 11.89
C ALA A 18 11.15 -4.49 13.29
N ALA A 19 10.02 -5.06 13.70
CA ALA A 19 9.92 -5.88 14.91
C ALA A 19 8.71 -6.81 14.82
N ASN A 20 8.77 -7.93 15.56
CA ASN A 20 7.65 -8.89 15.60
C ASN A 20 6.42 -8.36 16.34
N THR A 21 6.58 -7.35 17.18
CA THR A 21 5.46 -6.72 17.90
C THR A 21 4.91 -5.55 17.09
N ILE A 22 3.78 -5.79 16.45
CA ILE A 22 3.08 -4.80 15.62
C ILE A 22 2.04 -4.07 16.46
N SER A 23 2.09 -2.75 16.42
CA SER A 23 1.16 -1.88 17.14
C SER A 23 -0.08 -1.57 16.33
N ASP A 24 0.08 -1.34 15.02
CA ASP A 24 -1.03 -1.01 14.13
C ASP A 24 -0.70 -1.29 12.67
N ILE A 25 -1.75 -1.38 11.82
CA ILE A 25 -1.66 -1.72 10.39
C ILE A 25 -2.51 -0.75 9.58
N ALA A 26 -1.95 -0.24 8.49
CA ALA A 26 -2.68 0.62 7.55
C ALA A 26 -2.34 0.26 6.10
N GLN A 27 -3.22 0.63 5.17
CA GLN A 27 -2.99 0.50 3.74
C GLN A 27 -3.12 1.87 3.10
N THR A 28 -2.12 2.25 2.29
CA THR A 28 -2.18 3.44 1.46
C THR A 28 -2.97 3.18 0.17
N PRO A 29 -3.51 4.22 -0.51
CA PRO A 29 -4.24 4.08 -1.77
C PRO A 29 -3.43 3.41 -2.89
N ASP A 30 -2.10 3.52 -2.87
CA ASP A 30 -1.17 2.80 -3.72
C ASP A 30 -0.96 1.33 -3.30
N ARG A 31 -1.77 0.85 -2.32
CA ARG A 31 -1.84 -0.54 -1.83
C ARG A 31 -0.64 -1.04 -1.04
N LEU A 32 0.31 -0.19 -0.69
CA LEU A 32 1.36 -0.54 0.26
C LEU A 32 0.77 -0.83 1.63
N MET A 33 1.21 -1.93 2.22
CA MET A 33 0.82 -2.30 3.58
C MET A 33 1.84 -1.77 4.58
N TRP A 34 1.40 -0.93 5.48
CA TRP A 34 2.23 -0.27 6.49
C TRP A 34 2.01 -0.84 7.87
N PHE A 35 3.09 -1.03 8.60
CA PHE A 35 3.11 -1.63 9.93
C PHE A 35 3.88 -0.74 10.89
N SER A 36 3.22 -0.23 11.91
CA SER A 36 3.90 0.40 13.04
C SER A 36 4.33 -0.67 14.03
N THR A 37 5.55 -0.56 14.53
CA THR A 37 6.11 -1.53 15.45
C THR A 37 6.78 -0.86 16.65
N TRP A 38 7.23 -1.67 17.60
CA TRP A 38 7.98 -1.18 18.76
C TRP A 38 9.44 -0.81 18.43
N ASN A 39 9.92 -1.10 17.22
CA ASN A 39 11.29 -0.78 16.81
C ASN A 39 11.36 -0.34 15.35
N GLY A 40 10.53 0.60 14.95
CA GLY A 40 10.48 1.18 13.62
C GLY A 40 9.13 1.04 12.93
N ILE A 41 9.08 1.50 11.70
CA ILE A 41 7.96 1.36 10.78
C ILE A 41 8.43 0.53 9.59
N SER A 42 7.60 -0.41 9.14
CA SER A 42 7.86 -1.14 7.90
C SER A 42 6.71 -0.94 6.93
N TYR A 43 7.00 -0.92 5.64
CA TYR A 43 5.98 -1.21 4.65
C TYR A 43 6.34 -2.46 3.85
N TYR A 44 5.31 -3.17 3.40
CA TYR A 44 5.41 -4.35 2.55
C TYR A 44 4.92 -4.01 1.15
N ASP A 45 5.75 -4.27 0.16
CA ASP A 45 5.51 -3.96 -1.24
C ASP A 45 4.93 -5.13 -2.06
N GLY A 46 4.52 -6.20 -1.38
CA GLY A 46 4.05 -7.44 -2.00
C GLY A 46 5.14 -8.52 -2.08
N ASN A 47 6.39 -8.15 -1.93
CA ASN A 47 7.56 -9.02 -2.04
C ASN A 47 8.49 -8.94 -0.83
N SER A 48 8.84 -7.72 -0.39
CA SER A 48 9.81 -7.47 0.69
C SER A 48 9.32 -6.40 1.66
N PHE A 49 9.91 -6.39 2.85
CA PHE A 49 9.71 -5.32 3.83
C PHE A 49 10.78 -4.24 3.66
N HIS A 50 10.33 -3.00 3.64
CA HIS A 50 11.18 -1.82 3.71
C HIS A 50 11.01 -1.21 5.10
N THR A 51 12.11 -1.07 5.84
CA THR A 51 12.07 -0.71 7.25
C THR A 51 12.76 0.62 7.50
N PHE A 52 12.09 1.48 8.28
CA PHE A 52 12.60 2.76 8.76
C PHE A 52 12.84 2.67 10.27
N ARG A 53 14.06 2.99 10.67
CA ARG A 53 14.50 3.08 12.07
C ARG A 53 15.29 4.36 12.27
N ASP A 54 15.38 4.82 13.51
CA ASP A 54 16.33 5.86 13.91
C ASP A 54 17.72 5.20 14.02
N GLU A 55 18.38 5.05 12.88
CA GLU A 55 19.79 4.71 12.81
C GLU A 55 20.53 5.97 12.35
N ALA A 56 21.69 6.25 12.96
CA ALA A 56 22.38 7.53 12.90
C ALA A 56 22.70 8.11 11.51
N ASP A 57 22.41 7.37 10.43
CA ASP A 57 22.76 7.77 9.07
C ASP A 57 21.59 8.06 8.13
N ASP A 58 20.33 7.70 8.47
CA ASP A 58 19.22 7.77 7.48
C ASP A 58 18.02 8.63 7.87
N ILE A 59 17.78 8.93 9.15
CA ILE A 59 16.59 9.68 9.57
C ILE A 59 16.88 10.59 10.76
N ASP A 60 17.52 11.72 10.53
CA ASP A 60 17.70 12.81 11.50
C ASP A 60 16.38 13.40 12.06
N LEU A 61 15.22 12.83 11.68
CA LEU A 61 13.91 13.39 11.95
C LEU A 61 13.06 12.58 12.92
N LEU A 62 13.40 11.31 13.20
CA LEU A 62 12.65 10.49 14.15
C LEU A 62 13.29 10.55 15.54
N SER A 63 12.54 11.02 16.53
CA SER A 63 13.00 11.08 17.92
C SER A 63 12.89 9.76 18.68
N THR A 64 12.36 8.71 18.07
CA THR A 64 12.16 7.40 18.67
C THR A 64 11.77 6.34 17.64
N ASN A 65 12.21 5.11 17.82
CA ASN A 65 11.81 3.95 17.03
C ASN A 65 10.48 3.30 17.47
N ARG A 66 9.87 3.75 18.57
CA ARG A 66 8.67 3.13 19.11
C ARG A 66 7.42 3.83 18.60
N PHE A 67 6.66 3.17 17.73
CA PHE A 67 5.43 3.67 17.13
C PHE A 67 4.21 2.95 17.68
N MET A 68 3.12 3.71 17.89
CA MET A 68 1.89 3.20 18.48
C MET A 68 0.79 3.00 17.43
N ASP A 69 0.53 4.03 16.65
CA ASP A 69 -0.56 4.06 15.69
C ASP A 69 -0.06 4.52 14.33
N ILE A 70 -0.69 4.04 13.26
CA ILE A 70 -0.40 4.39 11.88
C ILE A 70 -1.70 4.63 11.11
N TYR A 71 -1.73 5.65 10.27
CA TYR A 71 -2.91 6.06 9.51
C TYR A 71 -2.52 6.41 8.09
N ALA A 72 -3.12 5.74 7.12
CA ALA A 72 -2.99 6.10 5.72
C ALA A 72 -4.04 7.12 5.30
N THR A 73 -3.65 8.11 4.51
CA THR A 73 -4.56 9.10 3.97
C THR A 73 -4.94 8.79 2.52
N SER A 74 -5.96 9.46 2.01
CA SER A 74 -6.37 9.35 0.61
C SER A 74 -5.36 9.92 -0.42
N ARG A 75 -4.24 10.48 0.05
CA ARG A 75 -3.18 11.09 -0.78
C ARG A 75 -1.83 10.37 -0.66
N ASN A 76 -1.83 9.09 -0.33
CA ASN A 76 -0.63 8.26 -0.14
C ASN A 76 0.31 8.73 0.99
N ASN A 77 -0.16 9.60 1.89
CA ASN A 77 0.62 9.97 3.05
C ASN A 77 0.31 9.06 4.21
N VAL A 78 1.33 8.73 4.97
CA VAL A 78 1.21 7.89 6.15
C VAL A 78 1.51 8.71 7.39
N TRP A 79 0.54 8.80 8.28
CA TRP A 79 0.67 9.48 9.56
C TRP A 79 0.99 8.47 10.65
N CYS A 80 1.90 8.80 11.53
CA CYS A 80 2.23 7.93 12.66
C CYS A 80 2.34 8.70 13.98
N ILE A 81 1.95 8.02 15.04
CA ILE A 81 2.07 8.51 16.42
C ILE A 81 3.11 7.66 17.14
N THR A 82 4.10 8.31 17.73
CA THR A 82 5.13 7.65 18.53
C THR A 82 4.63 7.35 19.94
N ALA A 83 5.37 6.52 20.69
CA ALA A 83 5.08 6.25 22.12
C ALA A 83 5.14 7.53 22.97
N GLY A 84 5.98 8.49 22.60
CA GLY A 84 6.04 9.83 23.19
C GLY A 84 4.90 10.76 22.79
N ARG A 85 3.95 10.27 21.99
CA ARG A 85 2.80 11.04 21.50
C ARG A 85 3.17 12.19 20.57
N HIS A 86 4.29 12.08 19.86
CA HIS A 86 4.66 12.97 18.77
C HIS A 86 4.00 12.53 17.48
N LEU A 87 3.67 13.49 16.62
CA LEU A 87 3.04 13.27 15.32
C LEU A 87 4.04 13.45 14.20
N TYR A 88 4.21 12.41 13.40
CA TYR A 88 4.98 12.44 12.16
C TYR A 88 4.11 12.11 10.98
N ALA A 89 4.46 12.60 9.81
CA ALA A 89 3.91 12.18 8.54
C ALA A 89 5.02 11.70 7.61
N TYR A 90 4.87 10.50 7.06
CA TYR A 90 5.71 10.05 5.95
C TYR A 90 5.09 10.54 4.64
N GLU A 91 5.84 11.34 3.92
CA GLU A 91 5.43 11.79 2.59
C GLU A 91 6.01 10.84 1.55
N THR A 92 5.15 10.00 0.95
CA THR A 92 5.57 8.95 0.00
C THR A 92 6.21 9.52 -1.27
N ILE A 93 5.85 10.74 -1.67
CA ILE A 93 6.45 11.42 -2.83
C ILE A 93 7.89 11.83 -2.56
N LEU A 94 8.17 12.34 -1.36
CA LEU A 94 9.51 12.78 -0.96
C LEU A 94 10.32 11.70 -0.26
N CYS A 95 9.70 10.55 0.03
CA CYS A 95 10.30 9.43 0.77
C CYS A 95 10.94 9.88 2.10
N THR A 96 10.28 10.80 2.82
CA THR A 96 10.81 11.39 4.05
C THR A 96 9.74 11.57 5.12
N PHE A 97 10.17 11.56 6.39
CA PHE A 97 9.30 11.89 7.51
C PHE A 97 9.31 13.38 7.79
N VAL A 98 8.14 13.95 8.05
CA VAL A 98 7.95 15.34 8.45
C VAL A 98 7.48 15.36 9.91
N PRO A 99 8.17 16.07 10.83
CA PRO A 99 7.80 16.18 12.23
C PRO A 99 6.65 17.20 12.40
N VAL A 100 5.45 16.81 12.00
CA VAL A 100 4.28 17.71 11.96
C VAL A 100 3.93 18.24 13.34
N GLY A 101 4.01 17.40 14.37
CA GLY A 101 3.73 17.82 15.76
C GLY A 101 4.68 18.91 16.23
N ASP A 102 5.96 18.76 15.98
CA ASP A 102 6.98 19.74 16.38
C ASP A 102 6.84 21.06 15.60
N ASN A 103 6.46 20.98 14.32
CA ASN A 103 6.17 22.17 13.54
C ASN A 103 4.97 22.95 14.08
N ILE A 104 3.91 22.24 14.50
CA ILE A 104 2.76 22.85 15.15
C ILE A 104 3.14 23.45 16.52
N ASN A 105 3.92 22.73 17.31
CA ASN A 105 4.40 23.19 18.61
C ASN A 105 5.20 24.50 18.49
N LYS A 106 6.09 24.59 17.50
CA LYS A 106 6.86 25.81 17.20
C LYS A 106 5.96 26.96 16.75
N LEU A 107 4.98 26.66 15.86
CA LEU A 107 4.11 27.69 15.27
C LEU A 107 3.22 28.34 16.31
N TYR A 108 2.65 27.57 17.24
CA TYR A 108 1.71 28.05 18.25
C TYR A 108 2.32 28.23 19.64
N ASN A 109 3.63 27.96 19.79
CA ASN A 109 4.36 27.98 21.06
C ASN A 109 3.69 27.15 22.17
N ILE A 110 3.39 25.88 21.85
CA ILE A 110 2.71 24.92 22.76
C ILE A 110 3.46 23.59 22.73
N ASP A 111 3.26 22.73 23.74
CA ASP A 111 3.74 21.35 23.76
C ASP A 111 2.54 20.40 23.60
N LEU A 112 2.21 20.12 22.35
CA LEU A 112 1.11 19.19 22.04
C LEU A 112 1.59 17.74 22.10
N ARG A 113 0.81 16.93 22.82
CA ARG A 113 0.88 15.47 22.80
C ARG A 113 -0.38 14.95 22.16
N VAL A 114 -0.24 14.25 21.03
CA VAL A 114 -1.39 13.76 20.27
C VAL A 114 -1.98 12.49 20.87
N ASP A 115 -3.28 12.32 20.73
CA ASP A 115 -3.99 11.11 21.16
C ASP A 115 -4.40 10.25 19.97
N LYS A 116 -5.20 10.80 19.06
CA LYS A 116 -5.74 10.08 17.89
C LYS A 116 -5.78 10.94 16.65
N ILE A 117 -5.73 10.28 15.50
CA ILE A 117 -5.93 10.88 14.17
C ILE A 117 -7.25 10.38 13.61
N TYR A 118 -8.03 11.31 13.05
CA TYR A 118 -9.24 11.03 12.30
C TYR A 118 -9.08 11.53 10.87
N ASN A 119 -9.05 10.61 9.92
CA ASN A 119 -8.98 10.97 8.50
C ASN A 119 -10.39 11.02 7.93
N ILE A 120 -10.81 12.19 7.47
CA ILE A 120 -12.10 12.37 6.82
C ILE A 120 -11.91 12.20 5.31
N LYS A 121 -12.74 11.39 4.67
CA LYS A 121 -12.68 11.00 3.23
C LYS A 121 -12.53 12.15 2.22
N GLN A 122 -12.45 13.39 2.64
CA GLN A 122 -12.42 14.58 1.79
C GLN A 122 -11.15 15.43 1.94
N GLY A 123 -10.07 14.88 2.50
CA GLY A 123 -8.77 15.54 2.50
C GLY A 123 -8.42 16.35 3.74
N ASN A 124 -9.29 16.43 4.76
CA ASN A 124 -8.96 17.03 6.06
C ASN A 124 -8.57 15.93 7.05
N THR A 125 -7.47 16.14 7.73
CA THR A 125 -7.04 15.29 8.85
C THR A 125 -7.30 16.03 10.16
N TRP A 126 -7.97 15.37 11.09
CA TRP A 126 -8.21 15.88 12.42
C TRP A 126 -7.35 15.13 13.42
N VAL A 127 -6.74 15.86 14.34
CA VAL A 127 -5.89 15.30 15.40
C VAL A 127 -6.39 15.77 16.75
N THR A 128 -6.60 14.81 17.66
CA THR A 128 -6.94 15.12 19.06
C THR A 128 -5.69 15.13 19.92
N THR A 129 -5.70 15.94 20.96
CA THR A 129 -4.61 15.99 21.93
C THR A 129 -4.94 15.14 23.16
N LYS A 130 -3.89 14.63 23.83
CA LYS A 130 -4.03 13.81 25.04
C LYS A 130 -4.66 14.58 26.21
N SER A 131 -4.43 15.89 26.29
CA SER A 131 -5.07 16.76 27.29
C SER A 131 -6.56 16.96 27.02
N GLY A 132 -7.01 16.77 25.77
CA GLY A 132 -8.36 17.08 25.33
C GLY A 132 -8.65 18.58 25.17
N ASP A 133 -7.65 19.45 25.35
CA ASP A 133 -7.83 20.90 25.30
C ASP A 133 -7.88 21.46 23.89
N TYR A 134 -7.29 20.74 22.92
CA TYR A 134 -7.16 21.21 21.55
C TYR A 134 -7.54 20.15 20.53
N LEU A 135 -8.10 20.60 19.42
CA LEU A 135 -8.22 19.87 18.16
C LEU A 135 -7.35 20.55 17.12
N ILE A 136 -6.73 19.76 16.26
CA ILE A 136 -5.94 20.27 15.15
C ILE A 136 -6.60 19.80 13.86
N ARG A 137 -6.90 20.75 12.98
CA ARG A 137 -7.42 20.47 11.65
C ARG A 137 -6.35 20.77 10.62
N ILE A 138 -5.98 19.77 9.84
CA ILE A 138 -4.90 19.85 8.85
C ILE A 138 -5.52 19.69 7.45
N LYS A 139 -5.38 20.71 6.62
CA LYS A 139 -5.83 20.71 5.22
C LYS A 139 -4.66 20.29 4.33
N GLY A 140 -4.52 18.99 4.10
CA GLY A 140 -3.41 18.44 3.32
C GLY A 140 -2.09 18.35 4.12
N LEU A 141 -1.01 17.86 3.48
CA LEU A 141 0.32 17.95 4.06
C LEU A 141 0.83 19.40 3.96
N GLN A 142 1.54 19.81 5.00
CA GLN A 142 2.17 21.11 5.04
C GLN A 142 3.38 21.16 4.08
N ARG A 143 3.11 21.48 2.84
CA ARG A 143 4.05 22.25 2.04
C ARG A 143 3.76 23.73 2.31
N GLU A 144 4.78 24.55 2.27
CA GLU A 144 4.74 25.99 2.55
C GLU A 144 3.40 26.65 2.23
N GLY A 145 2.69 27.08 3.26
CA GLY A 145 1.45 27.85 3.17
C GLY A 145 0.19 27.26 3.81
N ASN A 146 0.09 25.97 4.11
CA ASN A 146 -1.06 25.40 4.82
C ASN A 146 -0.80 25.35 6.33
N ILE A 147 -1.18 26.39 7.03
CA ILE A 147 -1.10 26.46 8.49
C ILE A 147 -2.18 25.55 9.06
N PRO A 148 -1.85 24.59 9.96
CA PRO A 148 -2.86 23.82 10.68
C PRO A 148 -3.74 24.73 11.51
N GLU A 149 -5.02 24.47 11.49
CA GLU A 149 -5.96 25.20 12.32
C GLU A 149 -5.96 24.58 13.71
N LEU A 150 -5.52 25.34 14.73
CA LEU A 150 -5.58 24.96 16.12
C LEU A 150 -6.90 25.45 16.71
N ILE A 151 -7.71 24.54 17.20
CA ILE A 151 -9.05 24.82 17.72
C ILE A 151 -9.07 24.46 19.19
N LYS A 152 -9.39 25.43 20.06
CA LYS A 152 -9.51 25.19 21.49
C LYS A 152 -10.87 24.56 21.81
N VAL A 153 -10.84 23.40 22.42
CA VAL A 153 -12.06 22.69 22.83
C VAL A 153 -12.81 23.51 23.91
N GLY A 154 -14.12 23.63 23.76
CA GLY A 154 -14.94 24.48 24.65
C GLY A 154 -15.04 25.93 24.21
N GLN A 155 -14.42 26.32 23.10
CA GLN A 155 -14.57 27.61 22.43
C GLN A 155 -15.17 27.42 21.03
N ASP A 156 -15.56 28.49 20.36
CA ASP A 156 -16.08 28.50 18.99
C ASP A 156 -17.23 27.52 18.73
N GLY A 157 -18.10 27.32 19.72
CA GLY A 157 -19.25 26.43 19.62
C GLY A 157 -18.95 24.95 19.80
N LEU A 158 -17.69 24.56 19.97
CA LEU A 158 -17.33 23.19 20.29
C LEU A 158 -17.59 22.86 21.75
N ARG A 159 -18.20 21.70 21.99
CA ARG A 159 -18.39 21.19 23.34
C ARG A 159 -17.07 20.72 23.93
N SER A 160 -16.80 21.08 25.17
CA SER A 160 -15.68 20.53 25.95
C SER A 160 -15.85 19.02 26.14
N GLY A 161 -14.75 18.30 26.30
CA GLY A 161 -14.77 16.88 26.64
C GLY A 161 -13.88 16.03 25.72
N ASN A 162 -13.77 14.74 26.03
CA ASN A 162 -13.01 13.81 25.26
C ASN A 162 -13.70 13.51 23.92
N VAL A 163 -12.99 13.67 22.83
CA VAL A 163 -13.51 13.36 21.50
C VAL A 163 -13.55 11.86 21.28
N TRP A 164 -14.74 11.34 21.01
CA TRP A 164 -14.95 9.93 20.71
C TRP A 164 -14.85 9.62 19.23
N HIS A 165 -15.36 10.54 18.38
CA HIS A 165 -15.36 10.35 16.94
C HIS A 165 -15.46 11.69 16.21
N ILE A 166 -14.79 11.77 15.05
CA ILE A 166 -14.96 12.86 14.08
C ILE A 166 -15.33 12.20 12.74
N TRP A 167 -16.37 12.71 12.11
CA TRP A 167 -16.93 12.11 10.91
C TRP A 167 -17.51 13.17 9.96
N ALA A 168 -17.45 12.95 8.66
CA ALA A 168 -18.11 13.80 7.67
C ALA A 168 -19.24 13.06 6.95
N ASP A 169 -20.35 13.72 6.79
CA ASP A 169 -21.50 13.25 6.03
C ASP A 169 -21.35 13.53 4.53
N GLN A 170 -22.28 13.05 3.70
CA GLN A 170 -22.28 13.27 2.26
C GLN A 170 -22.42 14.77 1.88
N LYS A 171 -23.03 15.59 2.75
CA LYS A 171 -23.12 17.05 2.60
C LYS A 171 -21.84 17.78 3.06
N LYS A 172 -20.77 17.01 3.39
CA LYS A 172 -19.46 17.50 3.84
C LYS A 172 -19.47 18.22 5.18
N ARG A 173 -20.51 18.04 6.00
CA ARG A 173 -20.55 18.57 7.35
C ARG A 173 -19.66 17.72 8.25
N GLU A 174 -18.79 18.36 9.02
CA GLU A 174 -17.86 17.71 9.94
C GLU A 174 -18.49 17.60 11.33
N TRP A 175 -18.78 16.38 11.75
CA TRP A 175 -19.41 16.06 13.02
C TRP A 175 -18.34 15.72 14.05
N ILE A 176 -18.40 16.37 15.22
CA ILE A 176 -17.50 16.14 16.34
C ILE A 176 -18.34 15.63 17.52
N LEU A 177 -18.09 14.37 17.89
CA LEU A 177 -18.78 13.66 18.95
C LEU A 177 -17.87 13.58 20.17
N THR A 178 -18.32 14.11 21.29
CA THR A 178 -17.58 14.11 22.57
C THR A 178 -18.40 13.48 23.68
N ASP A 179 -17.78 13.20 24.81
CA ASP A 179 -18.45 12.72 26.02
C ASP A 179 -19.34 13.79 26.70
N LYS A 180 -19.29 15.05 26.25
CA LYS A 180 -20.09 16.17 26.75
C LYS A 180 -21.09 16.70 25.73
N GLY A 181 -21.16 16.13 24.55
CA GLY A 181 -22.11 16.50 23.51
C GLY A 181 -21.61 16.32 22.09
N THR A 182 -22.42 16.78 21.15
CA THR A 182 -22.15 16.64 19.71
C THR A 182 -22.32 17.97 19.01
N THR A 183 -21.40 18.31 18.13
CA THR A 183 -21.35 19.56 17.39
C THR A 183 -21.10 19.30 15.90
N ILE A 184 -21.72 20.09 15.03
CA ILE A 184 -21.31 20.18 13.62
C ILE A 184 -20.38 21.38 13.51
N TYR A 185 -19.15 21.14 13.10
CA TYR A 185 -18.13 22.19 12.98
C TYR A 185 -18.54 23.25 11.96
N HIS A 186 -18.26 24.52 12.25
CA HIS A 186 -18.72 25.69 11.48
C HIS A 186 -20.24 25.76 11.25
N SER A 187 -21.04 25.21 12.17
CA SER A 187 -22.49 25.27 12.14
C SER A 187 -23.03 25.78 13.49
N GLN A 188 -24.24 26.26 13.47
CA GLN A 188 -24.94 26.64 14.74
C GLN A 188 -25.46 25.41 15.51
N PHE A 189 -25.37 24.21 14.93
CA PHE A 189 -25.85 23.00 15.59
C PHE A 189 -24.86 22.52 16.66
N SER A 190 -25.35 22.50 17.91
CA SER A 190 -24.65 21.92 19.04
C SER A 190 -25.68 21.38 20.03
N THR A 191 -25.47 20.16 20.54
CA THR A 191 -26.33 19.50 21.52
C THR A 191 -25.53 18.96 22.70
N PRO A 192 -26.05 19.03 23.97
CA PRO A 192 -25.39 18.43 25.12
C PRO A 192 -25.49 16.89 25.13
N ILE A 193 -26.14 16.27 24.14
CA ILE A 193 -26.31 14.83 24.10
C ILE A 193 -25.00 14.20 23.60
N PRO A 194 -24.36 13.30 24.40
CA PRO A 194 -23.10 12.66 24.05
C PRO A 194 -23.34 11.45 23.13
N PHE A 195 -23.54 11.70 21.84
CA PHE A 195 -23.66 10.62 20.89
C PHE A 195 -22.30 9.97 20.65
N LYS A 196 -22.29 8.64 20.59
CA LYS A 196 -21.07 7.84 20.38
C LYS A 196 -21.00 7.23 18.99
N TRP A 197 -22.14 6.93 18.39
CA TRP A 197 -22.24 6.37 17.04
C TRP A 197 -23.02 7.31 16.14
N ILE A 198 -22.59 7.37 14.89
CA ILE A 198 -23.23 8.16 13.84
C ILE A 198 -23.24 7.34 12.54
N ARG A 199 -24.38 7.31 11.84
CA ARG A 199 -24.54 6.65 10.54
C ARG A 199 -25.52 7.42 9.68
N GLU A 200 -25.26 7.44 8.38
CA GLU A 200 -26.12 8.03 7.37
C GLU A 200 -26.93 6.94 6.68
N VAL A 201 -28.23 7.13 6.53
CA VAL A 201 -29.15 6.26 5.81
C VAL A 201 -30.07 7.13 4.97
N GLY A 202 -29.84 7.15 3.64
CA GLY A 202 -30.45 8.15 2.76
C GLY A 202 -30.00 9.55 3.17
N ASP A 203 -30.94 10.50 3.25
CA ASP A 203 -30.67 11.89 3.64
C ASP A 203 -30.65 12.13 5.16
N ASN A 204 -30.87 11.09 5.94
CA ASN A 204 -30.98 11.17 7.40
C ASN A 204 -29.69 10.72 8.09
N ILE A 205 -29.30 11.46 9.12
CA ILE A 205 -28.17 11.10 10.00
C ILE A 205 -28.71 10.52 11.31
N PHE A 206 -28.39 9.27 11.58
CA PHE A 206 -28.76 8.58 12.82
C PHE A 206 -27.61 8.67 13.82
N LEU A 207 -27.95 9.03 15.05
CA LEU A 207 -27.04 9.22 16.16
C LEU A 207 -27.50 8.37 17.35
N ALA A 208 -26.56 7.69 17.99
CA ALA A 208 -26.89 6.91 19.18
C ALA A 208 -25.93 7.17 20.33
N THR A 209 -26.48 7.21 21.53
CA THR A 209 -25.73 7.26 22.78
C THR A 209 -25.42 5.86 23.29
N GLN A 210 -24.44 5.74 24.16
CA GLN A 210 -24.10 4.45 24.77
C GLN A 210 -25.20 3.98 25.75
N ASP A 211 -25.93 4.90 26.37
CA ASP A 211 -27.00 4.66 27.35
C ASP A 211 -28.36 4.35 26.69
N GLY A 212 -28.40 3.99 25.41
CA GLY A 212 -29.60 3.45 24.78
C GLY A 212 -30.51 4.47 24.11
N ARG A 213 -30.11 5.73 23.92
CA ARG A 213 -30.90 6.71 23.17
C ARG A 213 -30.53 6.75 21.69
N LEU A 214 -31.56 6.83 20.85
CA LEU A 214 -31.42 6.97 19.38
C LEU A 214 -32.06 8.30 18.96
N ALA A 215 -31.42 8.99 18.04
CA ALA A 215 -31.93 10.20 17.41
C ALA A 215 -31.70 10.19 15.91
N VAL A 216 -32.51 10.95 15.19
CA VAL A 216 -32.34 11.27 13.77
C VAL A 216 -32.16 12.77 13.61
N PHE A 217 -31.16 13.16 12.86
CA PHE A 217 -30.99 14.52 12.37
C PHE A 217 -31.50 14.51 10.92
N ASP A 218 -32.64 15.17 10.71
CA ASP A 218 -33.39 15.11 9.48
C ASP A 218 -32.88 16.11 8.41
N GLU A 219 -33.47 16.07 7.24
CA GLU A 219 -33.15 16.95 6.11
C GLU A 219 -33.35 18.44 6.41
N ASN A 220 -34.22 18.76 7.38
CA ASN A 220 -34.50 20.12 7.85
C ASN A 220 -33.53 20.59 8.93
N ASN A 221 -32.44 19.82 9.18
CA ASN A 221 -31.45 20.07 10.23
C ASN A 221 -32.03 20.06 11.66
N LYS A 222 -33.10 19.28 11.89
CA LYS A 222 -33.71 19.12 13.22
C LYS A 222 -33.35 17.77 13.83
N LEU A 223 -32.96 17.79 15.08
CA LEU A 223 -32.69 16.60 15.88
C LEU A 223 -33.97 16.09 16.55
N ASN A 224 -34.41 14.90 16.18
CA ASN A 224 -35.59 14.25 16.71
C ASN A 224 -35.21 12.93 17.40
N MET A 225 -35.71 12.72 18.63
CA MET A 225 -35.49 11.46 19.33
C MET A 225 -36.38 10.36 18.78
N ILE A 226 -35.81 9.16 18.62
CA ILE A 226 -36.54 7.96 18.17
C ILE A 226 -36.77 7.07 19.38
N PRO A 227 -38.03 6.77 19.74
CA PRO A 227 -38.32 5.85 20.84
C PRO A 227 -37.83 4.43 20.48
N LEU A 228 -37.06 3.85 21.37
CA LEU A 228 -36.66 2.44 21.29
C LEU A 228 -37.53 1.62 22.25
N PRO A 229 -37.60 0.29 22.02
CA PRO A 229 -38.35 -0.62 22.90
C PRO A 229 -37.90 -0.53 24.37
N ALA A 230 -38.84 -0.71 25.27
CA ALA A 230 -38.56 -0.66 26.72
C ALA A 230 -37.48 -1.69 27.12
N GLY A 231 -36.56 -1.28 27.99
CA GLY A 231 -35.47 -2.13 28.46
C GLY A 231 -34.17 -1.98 27.65
N VAL A 232 -34.15 -1.22 26.55
CA VAL A 232 -32.90 -0.86 25.89
C VAL A 232 -32.16 0.16 26.75
N THR A 233 -31.05 -0.28 27.34
CA THR A 233 -30.20 0.54 28.23
C THR A 233 -28.79 0.71 27.66
N ARG A 234 -28.50 0.04 26.56
CA ARG A 234 -27.18 0.12 25.89
C ARG A 234 -27.29 -0.11 24.41
N ILE A 235 -26.62 0.77 23.64
CA ILE A 235 -26.35 0.55 22.22
C ILE A 235 -24.85 0.31 22.06
N ASN A 236 -24.46 -0.75 21.36
CA ASN A 236 -23.07 -1.16 21.13
C ASN A 236 -22.59 -0.82 19.73
N GLN A 237 -23.49 -0.83 18.74
CA GLN A 237 -23.15 -0.50 17.35
C GLN A 237 -24.39 -0.05 16.56
N LEU A 238 -24.15 0.82 15.57
CA LEU A 238 -25.08 1.10 14.49
C LEU A 238 -24.49 0.62 13.16
N LYS A 239 -25.29 -0.06 12.35
CA LYS A 239 -24.92 -0.51 11.00
C LYS A 239 -26.00 -0.10 10.01
N ASN A 240 -25.59 0.46 8.87
CA ASN A 240 -26.46 0.80 7.75
C ASN A 240 -26.47 -0.35 6.73
N THR A 241 -27.65 -0.78 6.26
CA THR A 241 -27.82 -1.75 5.17
C THR A 241 -28.22 -1.08 3.83
N GLY A 242 -28.15 0.25 3.74
CA GLY A 242 -28.62 1.04 2.59
C GLY A 242 -30.08 1.51 2.75
N TYR A 243 -30.95 0.73 3.36
CA TYR A 243 -32.37 1.05 3.51
C TYR A 243 -32.92 0.87 4.94
N GLN A 244 -32.17 0.21 5.81
CA GLN A 244 -32.51 -0.01 7.22
C GLN A 244 -31.31 0.29 8.12
N LEU A 245 -31.61 0.58 9.38
CA LEU A 245 -30.63 0.73 10.44
C LEU A 245 -30.69 -0.50 11.35
N LEU A 246 -29.57 -1.20 11.49
CA LEU A 246 -29.41 -2.28 12.45
C LEU A 246 -28.72 -1.74 13.71
N ILE A 247 -29.25 -2.06 14.85
CA ILE A 247 -28.82 -1.54 16.15
C ILE A 247 -28.48 -2.73 17.06
N ALA A 248 -27.22 -2.84 17.43
CA ALA A 248 -26.75 -3.81 18.44
C ALA A 248 -27.06 -3.28 19.83
N THR A 249 -27.80 -4.04 20.63
CA THR A 249 -28.25 -3.61 21.95
C THR A 249 -28.06 -4.68 23.03
N ASN A 250 -28.29 -4.30 24.28
CA ASN A 250 -28.34 -5.22 25.41
C ASN A 250 -29.53 -6.20 25.36
N LEU A 251 -30.55 -5.96 24.52
CA LEU A 251 -31.73 -6.81 24.38
C LEU A 251 -31.71 -7.66 23.11
N GLY A 252 -30.64 -7.64 22.34
CA GLY A 252 -30.56 -8.25 21.05
C GLY A 252 -30.27 -7.25 19.94
N MET A 253 -30.63 -7.58 18.70
CA MET A 253 -30.52 -6.70 17.55
C MET A 253 -31.88 -6.05 17.25
N ILE A 254 -31.88 -4.73 17.04
CA ILE A 254 -33.07 -4.00 16.59
C ILE A 254 -32.88 -3.65 15.11
N ILE A 255 -33.91 -3.92 14.33
CA ILE A 255 -34.03 -3.42 12.95
C ILE A 255 -34.97 -2.21 12.96
N TYR A 256 -34.45 -1.08 12.56
CA TYR A 256 -35.25 0.16 12.40
C TYR A 256 -35.41 0.48 10.91
N ASN A 257 -36.65 0.67 10.47
CA ASN A 257 -36.95 1.06 9.11
C ASN A 257 -37.26 2.58 9.08
N PRO A 258 -36.41 3.41 8.47
CA PRO A 258 -36.60 4.86 8.42
C PRO A 258 -37.80 5.33 7.63
N ARG A 259 -38.31 4.51 6.68
CA ARG A 259 -39.48 4.85 5.84
C ARG A 259 -40.81 4.59 6.54
N THR A 260 -40.86 3.53 7.35
CA THR A 260 -42.11 3.13 8.03
C THR A 260 -42.12 3.48 9.50
N PHE A 261 -40.99 3.95 10.04
CA PHE A 261 -40.76 4.26 11.47
C PHE A 261 -40.98 3.05 12.40
N LYS A 262 -40.94 1.82 11.84
CA LYS A 262 -41.14 0.60 12.62
C LYS A 262 -39.81 0.08 13.15
N THR A 263 -39.88 -0.44 14.41
CA THR A 263 -38.79 -1.15 15.04
C THR A 263 -39.18 -2.63 15.22
N GLU A 264 -38.28 -3.53 14.94
CA GLU A 264 -38.41 -4.97 15.18
C GLU A 264 -37.24 -5.45 16.03
N ILE A 265 -37.53 -6.18 17.11
CA ILE A 265 -36.47 -6.78 17.95
C ILE A 265 -36.22 -8.19 17.48
N ILE A 266 -35.00 -8.44 17.05
CA ILE A 266 -34.50 -9.80 16.80
C ILE A 266 -33.78 -10.27 18.06
N ASN A 267 -34.49 -11.08 18.82
CA ASN A 267 -33.94 -11.69 20.01
C ASN A 267 -32.96 -12.81 19.63
N VAL A 268 -31.68 -12.67 20.01
CA VAL A 268 -30.62 -13.65 19.75
C VAL A 268 -30.32 -14.56 20.94
N GLN A 269 -31.22 -14.58 21.93
CA GLN A 269 -31.12 -15.45 23.12
C GLN A 269 -31.19 -16.93 22.74
N SER A 270 -30.44 -17.76 23.45
CA SER A 270 -30.59 -19.22 23.43
C SER A 270 -31.20 -19.71 24.77
N PRO A 271 -31.73 -20.96 24.83
CA PRO A 271 -32.24 -21.52 26.08
C PRO A 271 -31.22 -21.53 27.23
N SER A 272 -29.92 -21.63 26.89
CA SER A 272 -28.83 -21.61 27.86
C SER A 272 -28.33 -20.19 28.24
N HIS A 273 -28.72 -19.14 27.48
CA HIS A 273 -28.29 -17.76 27.67
C HIS A 273 -29.46 -16.81 27.41
N PRO A 274 -30.29 -16.55 28.40
CA PRO A 274 -31.52 -15.77 28.23
C PRO A 274 -31.29 -14.25 28.05
N LEU A 275 -30.09 -13.76 28.25
CA LEU A 275 -29.72 -12.32 28.13
C LEU A 275 -28.49 -12.18 27.24
N ALA A 276 -28.64 -12.35 25.93
CA ALA A 276 -27.55 -12.21 24.99
C ALA A 276 -27.45 -10.74 24.51
N GLU A 277 -26.47 -10.02 25.01
CA GLU A 277 -26.10 -8.70 24.52
C GLU A 277 -25.40 -8.81 23.16
N VAL A 278 -25.90 -8.10 22.16
CA VAL A 278 -25.24 -8.02 20.84
C VAL A 278 -24.12 -7.00 20.91
N LYS A 279 -22.89 -7.45 20.60
CA LYS A 279 -21.70 -6.61 20.60
C LYS A 279 -21.40 -6.02 19.24
N ASN A 280 -21.55 -6.84 18.19
CA ASN A 280 -21.19 -6.41 16.81
C ASN A 280 -22.14 -7.05 15.80
N ILE A 281 -22.27 -6.41 14.63
CA ILE A 281 -23.12 -6.84 13.52
C ILE A 281 -22.31 -6.75 12.23
N TYR A 282 -22.38 -7.81 11.40
CA TYR A 282 -21.85 -7.83 10.05
C TYR A 282 -22.97 -8.17 9.07
N THR A 283 -23.00 -7.51 7.90
CA THR A 283 -23.92 -7.85 6.80
C THR A 283 -23.14 -8.38 5.62
N ASP A 284 -23.54 -9.52 5.11
CA ASP A 284 -22.90 -10.11 3.94
C ASP A 284 -23.58 -9.67 2.61
N ASP A 285 -22.97 -10.02 1.48
CA ASP A 285 -23.46 -9.70 0.12
C ASP A 285 -24.79 -10.37 -0.25
N PHE A 286 -25.32 -11.26 0.60
CA PHE A 286 -26.62 -11.91 0.42
C PHE A 286 -27.70 -11.32 1.32
N ASP A 287 -27.45 -10.11 1.87
CA ASP A 287 -28.31 -9.42 2.85
C ASP A 287 -28.53 -10.20 4.16
N MET A 288 -27.73 -11.23 4.44
CA MET A 288 -27.79 -11.94 5.71
C MET A 288 -27.03 -11.18 6.78
N VAL A 289 -27.55 -11.19 7.98
CA VAL A 289 -26.97 -10.49 9.12
C VAL A 289 -26.31 -11.49 10.08
N TRP A 290 -25.04 -11.25 10.35
CA TRP A 290 -24.22 -12.01 11.27
C TRP A 290 -24.09 -11.25 12.56
N VAL A 291 -24.56 -11.83 13.64
CA VAL A 291 -24.68 -11.18 14.95
C VAL A 291 -23.73 -11.85 15.92
N PHE A 292 -22.92 -11.04 16.58
CA PHE A 292 -21.94 -11.50 17.57
C PHE A 292 -22.44 -11.19 18.97
N THR A 293 -22.46 -12.22 19.78
CA THR A 293 -22.84 -12.16 21.19
C THR A 293 -21.71 -12.69 22.06
N ASP A 294 -21.54 -12.10 23.22
CA ASP A 294 -20.49 -12.48 24.15
C ASP A 294 -20.64 -13.95 24.59
N GLY A 295 -19.60 -14.75 24.34
CA GLY A 295 -19.53 -16.16 24.73
C GLY A 295 -20.51 -17.13 24.04
N MET A 296 -21.19 -16.70 22.96
CA MET A 296 -22.24 -17.49 22.31
C MET A 296 -22.01 -17.82 20.83
N GLY A 297 -20.80 -17.63 20.32
CA GLY A 297 -20.52 -17.83 18.91
C GLY A 297 -21.17 -16.77 18.03
N VAL A 298 -21.62 -17.18 16.85
CA VAL A 298 -22.18 -16.30 15.82
C VAL A 298 -23.61 -16.72 15.52
N THR A 299 -24.53 -15.77 15.50
CA THR A 299 -25.91 -15.99 15.08
C THR A 299 -26.13 -15.45 13.68
N LEU A 300 -26.53 -16.29 12.75
CA LEU A 300 -26.99 -15.91 11.41
C LEU A 300 -28.47 -15.53 11.48
N VAL A 301 -28.81 -14.34 11.00
CA VAL A 301 -30.17 -13.83 10.96
C VAL A 301 -30.54 -13.46 9.53
N ASN A 302 -31.70 -13.93 9.08
CA ASN A 302 -32.34 -13.44 7.88
C ASN A 302 -33.25 -12.26 8.24
N PRO A 303 -32.90 -11.00 7.85
CA PRO A 303 -33.67 -9.83 8.26
C PRO A 303 -35.05 -9.75 7.59
N LYS A 304 -35.30 -10.51 6.51
CA LYS A 304 -36.58 -10.54 5.79
C LYS A 304 -37.62 -11.47 6.43
N THR A 305 -37.15 -12.54 7.07
CA THR A 305 -38.03 -13.59 7.66
C THR A 305 -37.89 -13.67 9.16
N SER A 306 -36.95 -12.93 9.75
CA SER A 306 -36.54 -13.02 11.15
C SER A 306 -36.07 -14.41 11.60
N ALA A 307 -35.80 -15.31 10.61
CA ALA A 307 -35.23 -16.62 10.87
C ALA A 307 -33.81 -16.49 11.37
N LYS A 308 -33.45 -17.27 12.37
CA LYS A 308 -32.13 -17.25 13.02
C LYS A 308 -31.55 -18.64 13.17
N GLN A 309 -30.23 -18.73 13.07
CA GLN A 309 -29.47 -19.94 13.27
C GLN A 309 -28.20 -19.63 14.07
N TRP A 310 -27.97 -20.40 15.15
CA TRP A 310 -26.71 -20.32 15.90
C TRP A 310 -25.66 -21.21 15.23
N LEU A 311 -24.46 -20.69 15.08
CA LEU A 311 -23.36 -21.33 14.38
C LEU A 311 -22.15 -21.41 15.30
N PHE A 312 -21.58 -22.62 15.40
CA PHE A 312 -20.33 -22.87 16.10
C PHE A 312 -19.45 -23.72 15.18
N ALA A 313 -18.14 -23.46 15.18
CA ALA A 313 -17.19 -24.22 14.37
C ALA A 313 -17.06 -25.66 14.87
N ASP A 314 -17.04 -25.86 16.17
CA ASP A 314 -17.12 -27.18 16.83
C ASP A 314 -17.92 -27.07 18.12
N GLN A 315 -19.03 -27.78 18.20
CA GLN A 315 -19.89 -27.81 19.38
C GLN A 315 -19.29 -28.62 20.55
N GLN A 316 -18.29 -29.46 20.27
CA GLN A 316 -17.65 -30.32 21.27
C GLN A 316 -16.34 -29.76 21.80
N ASP A 317 -15.74 -28.73 21.13
CA ASP A 317 -14.54 -28.08 21.64
C ASP A 317 -14.90 -26.95 22.64
N PRO A 318 -14.61 -27.15 23.94
CA PRO A 318 -14.86 -26.12 24.95
C PRO A 318 -14.10 -24.81 24.69
N MET A 319 -12.99 -24.87 23.94
CA MET A 319 -12.18 -23.70 23.57
C MET A 319 -12.87 -22.81 22.52
N ASP A 320 -13.70 -23.37 21.64
CA ASP A 320 -14.53 -22.61 20.70
C ASP A 320 -15.65 -21.81 21.39
N ARG A 321 -16.01 -22.20 22.61
CA ARG A 321 -17.06 -21.53 23.42
C ARG A 321 -16.53 -20.37 24.26
N THR A 322 -15.24 -20.35 24.54
CA THR A 322 -14.64 -19.40 25.49
C THR A 322 -13.91 -18.24 24.83
N THR A 323 -13.70 -18.29 23.54
CA THR A 323 -12.92 -17.26 22.87
C THR A 323 -13.79 -16.11 22.43
N SER A 324 -13.81 -15.17 23.25
CA SER A 324 -13.44 -13.78 23.05
C SER A 324 -14.44 -12.86 22.37
N ASP A 325 -14.37 -11.67 22.85
CA ASP A 325 -15.07 -10.43 22.52
C ASP A 325 -14.90 -9.86 21.11
N SER A 326 -14.08 -10.48 20.26
CA SER A 326 -13.84 -9.96 18.92
C SER A 326 -13.70 -11.04 17.87
N PHE A 327 -14.74 -11.23 17.07
CA PHE A 327 -14.69 -11.96 15.83
C PHE A 327 -14.43 -11.01 14.68
N PHE A 328 -13.61 -11.42 13.73
CA PHE A 328 -13.49 -10.77 12.43
C PHE A 328 -14.21 -11.64 11.39
N ILE A 329 -15.10 -11.00 10.60
CA ILE A 329 -15.75 -11.64 9.44
C ILE A 329 -15.34 -10.90 8.17
N THR A 330 -15.06 -11.67 7.13
CA THR A 330 -14.86 -11.17 5.78
C THR A 330 -15.46 -12.10 4.75
N GLN A 331 -15.72 -11.61 3.56
CA GLN A 331 -16.05 -12.39 2.39
C GLN A 331 -14.91 -12.34 1.40
N ASP A 332 -14.62 -13.47 0.77
CA ASP A 332 -13.73 -13.54 -0.38
C ASP A 332 -14.48 -13.21 -1.69
N GLU A 333 -13.77 -13.15 -2.81
CA GLU A 333 -14.33 -12.86 -4.13
C GLU A 333 -15.40 -13.87 -4.58
N ASN A 334 -15.35 -15.10 -4.09
CA ASN A 334 -16.35 -16.13 -4.33
C ASN A 334 -17.57 -16.00 -3.42
N LYS A 335 -17.60 -14.93 -2.61
CA LYS A 335 -18.62 -14.69 -1.60
C LYS A 335 -18.66 -15.76 -0.50
N THR A 336 -17.57 -16.52 -0.34
CA THR A 336 -17.39 -17.41 0.81
C THR A 336 -17.17 -16.54 2.04
N LEU A 337 -17.93 -16.81 3.08
CA LEU A 337 -17.80 -16.06 4.33
C LEU A 337 -16.78 -16.76 5.23
N TRP A 338 -15.79 -16.00 5.67
CA TRP A 338 -14.73 -16.45 6.55
C TRP A 338 -14.87 -15.82 7.93
N ILE A 339 -14.69 -16.62 8.96
CA ILE A 339 -14.78 -16.20 10.36
C ILE A 339 -13.46 -16.49 11.04
N VAL A 340 -12.89 -15.44 11.61
CA VAL A 340 -11.62 -15.48 12.33
C VAL A 340 -11.87 -15.11 13.79
N PRO A 341 -11.98 -16.09 14.69
CA PRO A 341 -12.13 -15.83 16.12
C PRO A 341 -10.79 -15.41 16.73
N ASN A 342 -10.85 -14.63 17.80
CA ASN A 342 -9.66 -14.27 18.56
C ASN A 342 -9.16 -15.46 19.39
N GLY A 343 -8.07 -16.10 18.94
CA GLY A 343 -7.50 -17.27 19.57
C GLY A 343 -8.22 -18.60 19.28
N GLY A 344 -9.12 -18.64 18.29
CA GLY A 344 -9.90 -19.82 17.91
C GLY A 344 -9.57 -20.35 16.53
N THR A 345 -10.37 -21.29 16.06
CA THR A 345 -10.17 -21.97 14.78
C THR A 345 -10.68 -21.12 13.62
N PHE A 346 -9.85 -20.87 12.63
CA PHE A 346 -10.22 -20.22 11.39
C PHE A 346 -11.23 -21.07 10.63
N SER A 347 -12.40 -20.52 10.27
CA SER A 347 -13.53 -21.27 9.71
C SER A 347 -14.17 -20.54 8.54
N TYR A 348 -14.82 -21.29 7.66
CA TYR A 348 -15.66 -20.73 6.61
C TYR A 348 -17.11 -21.25 6.73
N PHE A 349 -18.05 -20.48 6.22
CA PHE A 349 -19.46 -20.86 6.21
C PHE A 349 -19.81 -21.64 4.95
N ASP A 350 -20.13 -22.93 5.10
CA ASP A 350 -20.69 -23.76 4.02
C ASP A 350 -22.18 -23.47 3.89
N ARG A 351 -22.55 -22.70 2.88
CA ARG A 351 -23.95 -22.30 2.63
C ARG A 351 -24.85 -23.47 2.27
N LYS A 352 -24.30 -24.56 1.69
CA LYS A 352 -25.11 -25.76 1.32
C LYS A 352 -25.41 -26.57 2.55
N ALA A 353 -24.44 -26.78 3.40
CA ALA A 353 -24.60 -27.53 4.65
C ALA A 353 -25.20 -26.66 5.77
N GLY A 354 -25.26 -25.36 5.62
CA GLY A 354 -25.76 -24.42 6.63
C GLY A 354 -24.92 -24.41 7.91
N LYS A 355 -23.60 -24.67 7.83
CA LYS A 355 -22.74 -24.81 9.00
C LYS A 355 -21.37 -24.15 8.78
N LEU A 356 -20.71 -23.82 9.91
CA LEU A 356 -19.31 -23.44 9.92
C LEU A 356 -18.44 -24.70 9.78
N VAL A 357 -17.42 -24.60 8.93
CA VAL A 357 -16.45 -25.65 8.68
C VAL A 357 -15.07 -25.15 9.07
N PRO A 358 -14.38 -25.81 10.02
CA PRO A 358 -13.00 -25.48 10.35
C PRO A 358 -12.10 -25.61 9.13
N TYR A 359 -11.27 -24.59 8.88
CA TYR A 359 -10.31 -24.62 7.80
C TYR A 359 -8.97 -25.18 8.28
N LEU A 360 -8.58 -26.29 7.67
CA LEU A 360 -7.31 -26.96 7.95
C LEU A 360 -6.28 -26.48 6.94
N LEU A 361 -5.30 -25.71 7.41
CA LEU A 361 -4.16 -25.36 6.57
C LEU A 361 -3.38 -26.62 6.18
N ARG A 362 -3.25 -26.86 4.90
CA ARG A 362 -2.31 -27.83 4.35
C ARG A 362 -0.88 -27.28 4.44
N SER A 363 -0.36 -27.10 5.65
CA SER A 363 1.08 -26.96 5.83
C SER A 363 1.67 -28.38 5.97
N ASN A 364 2.91 -28.57 5.55
CA ASN A 364 3.66 -29.82 5.69
C ASN A 364 3.91 -30.25 7.16
N SER A 365 3.28 -29.58 8.11
CA SER A 365 3.27 -29.90 9.53
C SER A 365 1.86 -30.28 9.97
N SER A 366 1.71 -31.48 10.50
CA SER A 366 0.50 -32.07 11.05
C SER A 366 -0.10 -31.22 12.17
N GLY A 367 -1.07 -30.35 11.87
CA GLY A 367 -1.80 -29.60 12.89
C GLY A 367 -2.80 -28.60 12.32
N ASN A 368 -3.91 -28.43 13.03
CA ASN A 368 -4.89 -27.39 12.76
C ASN A 368 -4.25 -26.01 12.99
N TYR A 369 -4.32 -25.11 12.02
CA TYR A 369 -3.90 -23.73 12.24
C TYR A 369 -4.88 -23.06 13.21
N ARG A 370 -4.39 -22.72 14.38
CA ARG A 370 -5.11 -21.83 15.31
C ARG A 370 -4.61 -20.41 15.11
N VAL A 371 -5.56 -19.50 14.90
CA VAL A 371 -5.23 -18.07 14.89
C VAL A 371 -4.72 -17.70 16.28
N PRO A 372 -3.51 -17.14 16.42
CA PRO A 372 -3.02 -16.71 17.72
C PRO A 372 -3.94 -15.61 18.29
N LYS A 373 -3.79 -15.30 19.56
CA LYS A 373 -4.52 -14.18 20.17
C LYS A 373 -4.20 -12.91 19.37
N ILE A 374 -5.24 -12.30 18.78
CA ILE A 374 -5.08 -11.24 17.78
C ILE A 374 -4.89 -9.91 18.48
N GLY A 375 -3.79 -9.22 18.19
CA GLY A 375 -3.57 -7.84 18.62
C GLY A 375 -4.30 -6.86 17.71
N LYS A 376 -4.03 -6.91 16.42
CA LYS A 376 -4.65 -6.07 15.38
C LYS A 376 -4.90 -6.92 14.14
N HIS A 377 -5.88 -6.52 13.35
CA HIS A 377 -6.14 -7.12 12.03
C HIS A 377 -6.51 -6.02 11.04
N PHE A 378 -6.24 -6.29 9.78
CA PHE A 378 -6.54 -5.39 8.67
C PHE A 378 -6.90 -6.21 7.43
N LEU A 379 -8.01 -5.87 6.77
CA LEU A 379 -8.36 -6.41 5.46
C LEU A 379 -7.98 -5.39 4.40
N SER A 380 -7.06 -5.78 3.52
CA SER A 380 -6.63 -4.93 2.41
C SER A 380 -7.71 -4.81 1.33
N ASP A 381 -7.59 -3.79 0.47
CA ASP A 381 -8.49 -3.61 -0.68
C ASP A 381 -8.43 -4.79 -1.68
N GLN A 382 -7.34 -5.57 -1.64
CA GLN A 382 -7.18 -6.78 -2.45
C GLN A 382 -7.80 -8.02 -1.81
N GLY A 383 -8.50 -7.90 -0.68
CA GLY A 383 -9.06 -9.03 0.04
C GLY A 383 -8.03 -9.89 0.79
N ILE A 384 -6.82 -9.36 1.04
CA ILE A 384 -5.80 -10.02 1.86
C ILE A 384 -6.00 -9.61 3.32
N LEU A 385 -6.17 -10.59 4.19
CA LEU A 385 -6.28 -10.36 5.63
C LEU A 385 -4.89 -10.41 6.28
N TRP A 386 -4.54 -9.34 6.97
CA TRP A 386 -3.34 -9.24 7.79
C TRP A 386 -3.70 -9.35 9.26
N ILE A 387 -3.01 -10.22 9.98
CA ILE A 387 -3.25 -10.49 11.40
C ILE A 387 -1.93 -10.28 12.15
N ALA A 388 -1.92 -9.28 13.02
CA ALA A 388 -0.83 -9.06 13.96
C ALA A 388 -1.03 -9.96 15.19
N GLY A 389 -0.20 -10.98 15.32
CA GLY A 389 -0.12 -11.81 16.51
C GLY A 389 0.76 -11.16 17.59
N THR A 390 0.99 -11.89 18.69
CA THR A 390 1.89 -11.44 19.77
C THR A 390 3.36 -11.46 19.36
N HIS A 391 3.73 -12.32 18.41
CA HIS A 391 5.13 -12.57 18.02
C HIS A 391 5.32 -12.76 16.51
N ASP A 392 4.29 -12.61 15.70
CA ASP A 392 4.33 -12.78 14.24
C ASP A 392 3.32 -11.88 13.52
N LEU A 393 3.54 -11.69 12.24
CA LEU A 393 2.59 -11.13 11.30
C LEU A 393 2.12 -12.23 10.36
N THR A 394 0.82 -12.46 10.29
CA THR A 394 0.25 -13.46 9.39
C THR A 394 -0.52 -12.79 8.26
N GLN A 395 -0.21 -13.17 7.05
CA GLN A 395 -0.96 -12.82 5.83
C GLN A 395 -1.85 -14.00 5.44
N VAL A 396 -3.14 -13.74 5.20
CA VAL A 396 -4.09 -14.72 4.68
C VAL A 396 -4.63 -14.20 3.35
N ALA A 397 -4.25 -14.83 2.26
CA ALA A 397 -4.75 -14.53 0.92
C ALA A 397 -5.80 -15.57 0.51
N PHE A 398 -7.00 -15.11 0.17
CA PHE A 398 -8.10 -15.95 -0.30
C PHE A 398 -7.95 -16.13 -1.82
N LYS A 399 -7.36 -17.25 -2.26
CA LYS A 399 -7.07 -17.52 -3.67
C LYS A 399 -8.25 -18.19 -4.38
N ASN A 400 -8.57 -17.67 -5.54
CA ASN A 400 -9.41 -18.32 -6.51
C ASN A 400 -8.56 -19.27 -7.38
N HIS A 401 -8.90 -20.56 -7.49
CA HIS A 401 -8.11 -21.60 -8.17
C HIS A 401 -8.08 -21.53 -9.71
N THR A 402 -8.28 -20.36 -10.33
CA THR A 402 -8.37 -20.26 -11.79
C THR A 402 -7.03 -20.27 -12.51
N TYR A 403 -5.93 -19.94 -11.84
CA TYR A 403 -4.59 -19.95 -12.42
C TYR A 403 -3.61 -20.73 -11.55
N ARG A 404 -2.85 -21.63 -12.17
CA ARG A 404 -1.69 -22.26 -11.52
C ARG A 404 -0.43 -21.50 -11.93
N LEU A 405 0.26 -20.92 -10.95
CA LEU A 405 1.65 -20.58 -11.11
C LEU A 405 2.45 -21.89 -11.21
N ASN A 406 2.98 -22.19 -12.38
CA ASN A 406 4.05 -23.16 -12.46
C ASN A 406 5.28 -22.48 -11.86
N LYS A 407 5.65 -22.85 -10.64
CA LYS A 407 6.98 -22.48 -10.13
C LYS A 407 8.01 -23.10 -11.08
N LEU A 408 8.66 -22.26 -11.84
CA LEU A 408 10.00 -22.57 -12.32
C LEU A 408 10.82 -22.78 -11.05
N GLU A 409 11.58 -23.87 -11.01
CA GLU A 409 12.27 -24.45 -9.85
C GLU A 409 12.65 -23.49 -8.71
N LYS A 410 12.63 -24.00 -7.47
CA LYS A 410 12.90 -23.30 -6.21
C LYS A 410 14.20 -22.47 -6.29
N GLU A 411 14.10 -21.23 -6.67
CA GLU A 411 15.14 -20.27 -6.37
C GLU A 411 14.73 -19.47 -5.13
N GLU A 412 15.61 -19.46 -4.15
CA GLU A 412 15.39 -18.78 -2.86
C GLU A 412 15.67 -17.28 -2.93
N ALA A 413 15.93 -16.73 -4.14
CA ALA A 413 16.34 -15.35 -4.31
C ALA A 413 15.44 -14.58 -5.29
N GLU A 414 15.29 -13.30 -5.01
CA GLU A 414 14.52 -12.33 -5.81
C GLU A 414 15.15 -12.11 -7.20
N VAL A 415 14.35 -12.17 -8.25
CA VAL A 415 14.74 -11.73 -9.61
C VAL A 415 14.85 -10.21 -9.64
N ARG A 416 15.99 -9.68 -10.07
CA ARG A 416 16.25 -8.25 -10.19
C ARG A 416 16.49 -7.77 -11.61
N ALA A 417 17.04 -8.64 -12.48
CA ALA A 417 17.37 -8.30 -13.85
C ALA A 417 16.94 -9.39 -14.82
N LEU A 418 16.45 -8.98 -15.98
CA LEU A 418 16.11 -9.87 -17.09
C LEU A 418 16.67 -9.30 -18.38
N CYS A 419 17.28 -10.15 -19.20
CA CYS A 419 17.76 -9.78 -20.53
C CYS A 419 17.54 -10.92 -21.52
N ASN A 420 16.96 -10.61 -22.67
CA ASN A 420 16.86 -11.55 -23.79
C ASN A 420 17.95 -11.26 -24.79
N THR A 421 18.67 -12.28 -25.24
CA THR A 421 19.67 -12.13 -26.30
C THR A 421 19.08 -12.43 -27.66
N PRO A 422 19.66 -11.90 -28.75
CA PRO A 422 19.21 -12.18 -30.11
C PRO A 422 19.24 -13.68 -30.49
N GLU A 423 20.10 -14.46 -29.85
CA GLU A 423 20.23 -15.90 -30.02
C GLU A 423 19.14 -16.71 -29.33
N GLY A 424 18.25 -16.05 -28.56
CA GLY A 424 17.13 -16.67 -27.89
C GLY A 424 17.43 -17.20 -26.47
N TYR A 425 18.53 -16.76 -25.87
CA TYR A 425 18.80 -17.03 -24.44
C TYR A 425 18.20 -15.97 -23.57
N HIS A 426 17.71 -16.41 -22.39
CA HIS A 426 17.21 -15.51 -21.34
C HIS A 426 18.20 -15.51 -20.18
N TRP A 427 18.67 -14.34 -19.80
CA TRP A 427 19.57 -14.13 -18.69
C TRP A 427 18.79 -13.52 -17.52
N THR A 428 18.88 -14.17 -16.39
CA THR A 428 18.16 -13.76 -15.16
C THR A 428 19.16 -13.46 -14.06
N GLY A 429 19.17 -12.24 -13.55
CA GLY A 429 20.00 -11.80 -12.43
C GLY A 429 19.19 -11.77 -11.13
N TYR A 430 19.78 -12.28 -10.04
CA TYR A 430 19.14 -12.42 -8.75
C TYR A 430 19.77 -11.54 -7.67
N ALA A 431 19.00 -11.28 -6.62
CA ALA A 431 19.45 -10.49 -5.47
C ALA A 431 20.61 -11.13 -4.69
N ASN A 432 20.80 -12.44 -4.80
CA ASN A 432 21.92 -13.19 -4.17
C ASN A 432 23.18 -13.26 -5.04
N GLY A 433 23.25 -12.50 -6.15
CA GLY A 433 24.39 -12.46 -7.05
C GLY A 433 24.45 -13.63 -8.04
N VAL A 434 23.47 -14.50 -8.09
CA VAL A 434 23.36 -15.56 -9.10
C VAL A 434 22.93 -14.96 -10.44
N VAL A 435 23.49 -15.47 -11.54
CA VAL A 435 23.01 -15.17 -12.90
C VAL A 435 22.73 -16.49 -13.61
N GLN A 436 21.46 -16.74 -13.89
CA GLN A 436 20.99 -17.94 -14.60
C GLN A 436 20.82 -17.66 -16.08
N VAL A 437 21.14 -18.65 -16.91
CA VAL A 437 20.91 -18.62 -18.35
C VAL A 437 19.99 -19.76 -18.74
N THR A 438 18.88 -19.43 -19.43
CA THR A 438 17.91 -20.40 -19.96
C THR A 438 17.82 -20.26 -21.47
N ASP A 439 17.39 -21.32 -22.13
CA ASP A 439 17.12 -21.32 -23.57
C ASP A 439 15.73 -20.72 -23.90
N SER A 440 15.37 -20.72 -25.19
CA SER A 440 14.07 -20.22 -25.69
C SER A 440 12.85 -21.03 -25.20
N LYS A 441 13.05 -22.17 -24.55
CA LYS A 441 12.02 -23.00 -23.91
C LYS A 441 12.05 -22.84 -22.40
N TYR A 442 12.81 -21.89 -21.88
CA TYR A 442 13.04 -21.65 -20.44
C TYR A 442 13.68 -22.84 -19.70
N GLN A 443 14.42 -23.71 -20.41
CA GLN A 443 15.21 -24.77 -19.78
C GLN A 443 16.57 -24.19 -19.37
N THR A 444 17.01 -24.50 -18.15
CA THR A 444 18.30 -24.02 -17.64
C THR A 444 19.46 -24.58 -18.46
N VAL A 445 20.21 -23.68 -19.04
CA VAL A 445 21.47 -23.99 -19.75
C VAL A 445 22.63 -24.03 -18.77
N GLY A 446 22.61 -23.14 -17.76
CA GLY A 446 23.60 -23.06 -16.71
C GLY A 446 23.59 -21.72 -15.99
N TYR A 447 24.64 -21.50 -15.21
CA TYR A 447 24.84 -20.33 -14.37
C TYR A 447 26.17 -19.67 -14.69
N LEU A 448 26.21 -18.35 -14.68
CA LEU A 448 27.42 -17.58 -14.86
C LEU A 448 28.33 -17.70 -13.64
N ALA A 449 29.55 -18.21 -13.82
CA ALA A 449 30.57 -18.26 -12.79
C ALA A 449 31.38 -16.94 -12.73
N PRO A 450 32.07 -16.63 -11.61
CA PRO A 450 32.89 -15.40 -11.46
C PRO A 450 33.94 -15.21 -12.57
N GLY A 451 34.46 -16.30 -13.16
CA GLY A 451 35.38 -16.26 -14.29
C GLY A 451 34.75 -16.04 -15.67
N GLY A 452 33.43 -15.82 -15.75
CA GLY A 452 32.73 -15.54 -17.01
C GLY A 452 32.26 -16.78 -17.78
N GLN A 453 32.51 -18.00 -17.29
CA GLN A 453 32.06 -19.25 -17.91
C GLN A 453 30.63 -19.58 -17.48
N ILE A 454 29.87 -20.25 -18.34
CA ILE A 454 28.59 -20.84 -17.99
C ILE A 454 28.85 -22.26 -17.47
N VAL A 455 28.46 -22.52 -16.22
CA VAL A 455 28.61 -23.79 -15.51
C VAL A 455 27.26 -24.43 -15.22
N PRO A 456 27.16 -25.78 -15.15
CA PRO A 456 25.87 -26.45 -14.97
C PRO A 456 25.28 -26.32 -13.57
N ASN A 457 26.14 -26.12 -12.55
CA ASN A 457 25.71 -26.01 -11.16
C ASN A 457 25.52 -24.54 -10.78
N GLN A 458 24.52 -24.27 -9.95
CA GLN A 458 24.27 -22.94 -9.44
C GLN A 458 25.45 -22.45 -8.59
N VAL A 459 25.98 -21.30 -8.97
CA VAL A 459 27.03 -20.60 -8.25
C VAL A 459 26.70 -19.10 -8.25
N PRO A 460 26.97 -18.35 -7.18
CA PRO A 460 26.92 -16.90 -7.22
C PRO A 460 28.00 -16.40 -8.21
N PHE A 461 27.60 -15.50 -9.10
CA PHE A 461 28.52 -14.81 -9.98
C PHE A 461 29.38 -13.81 -9.20
N CYS A 462 28.74 -13.08 -8.29
CA CYS A 462 29.35 -12.13 -7.35
C CYS A 462 28.59 -12.14 -6.01
N PRO A 463 29.13 -11.58 -4.92
CA PRO A 463 28.45 -11.53 -3.64
C PRO A 463 27.38 -10.42 -3.52
N TYR A 464 27.14 -9.67 -4.61
CA TYR A 464 26.26 -8.52 -4.64
C TYR A 464 25.04 -8.75 -5.54
N PRO A 465 23.88 -8.10 -5.26
CA PRO A 465 22.70 -8.19 -6.10
C PRO A 465 22.98 -7.76 -7.54
N VAL A 466 22.50 -8.55 -8.52
CA VAL A 466 22.58 -8.21 -9.94
C VAL A 466 21.33 -7.42 -10.31
N TYR A 467 21.46 -6.11 -10.54
CA TYR A 467 20.36 -5.18 -10.77
C TYR A 467 20.03 -4.92 -12.22
N SER A 468 21.00 -5.10 -13.11
CA SER A 468 20.78 -4.91 -14.55
C SER A 468 21.64 -5.86 -15.38
N ILE A 469 21.07 -6.36 -16.46
CA ILE A 469 21.76 -7.15 -17.48
C ILE A 469 21.38 -6.58 -18.84
N PHE A 470 22.37 -6.36 -19.69
CA PHE A 470 22.18 -5.80 -21.02
C PHE A 470 23.07 -6.52 -22.04
N SER A 471 22.53 -6.85 -23.23
CA SER A 471 23.27 -7.38 -24.34
C SER A 471 23.50 -6.31 -25.38
N ASP A 472 24.75 -6.03 -25.76
CA ASP A 472 25.05 -5.05 -26.79
C ASP A 472 25.08 -5.68 -28.21
N THR A 473 25.14 -4.84 -29.20
CA THR A 473 25.17 -5.26 -30.62
C THR A 473 26.41 -6.05 -31.04
N ARG A 474 27.43 -6.12 -30.18
CA ARG A 474 28.65 -6.95 -30.38
C ARG A 474 28.55 -8.28 -29.64
N GLY A 475 27.41 -8.61 -29.05
CA GLY A 475 27.20 -9.84 -28.28
C GLY A 475 27.88 -9.85 -26.93
N ARG A 476 28.34 -8.70 -26.41
CA ARG A 476 28.85 -8.59 -25.03
C ARG A 476 27.70 -8.50 -24.05
N MET A 477 27.86 -9.19 -22.94
CA MET A 477 26.90 -9.11 -21.81
C MET A 477 27.43 -8.14 -20.76
N TRP A 478 26.66 -7.11 -20.50
CA TRP A 478 26.92 -6.09 -19.49
C TRP A 478 26.11 -6.41 -18.26
N ILE A 479 26.73 -6.54 -17.10
CA ILE A 479 26.11 -6.98 -15.85
C ILE A 479 26.38 -5.94 -14.78
N GLY A 480 25.34 -5.23 -14.40
CA GLY A 480 25.38 -4.19 -13.36
C GLY A 480 24.97 -4.75 -12.01
N THR A 481 25.74 -4.42 -10.98
CA THR A 481 25.53 -4.85 -9.62
C THR A 481 25.15 -3.67 -8.72
N LYS A 482 24.61 -3.98 -7.54
CA LYS A 482 24.44 -3.01 -6.47
C LYS A 482 25.59 -3.17 -5.46
N GLY A 483 26.59 -2.29 -5.57
CA GLY A 483 27.73 -2.22 -4.66
C GLY A 483 29.07 -2.65 -5.25
N ASP A 484 29.10 -3.35 -6.39
CA ASP A 484 30.30 -3.94 -6.96
C ASP A 484 30.56 -3.52 -8.43
N GLY A 485 29.93 -2.44 -8.88
CA GLY A 485 30.17 -1.87 -10.19
C GLY A 485 29.62 -2.68 -11.35
N LEU A 486 30.35 -2.68 -12.45
CA LEU A 486 29.95 -3.21 -13.76
C LEU A 486 30.89 -4.30 -14.25
N TYR A 487 30.33 -5.40 -14.70
CA TYR A 487 31.04 -6.47 -15.39
C TYR A 487 30.67 -6.49 -16.87
N VAL A 488 31.66 -6.68 -17.72
CA VAL A 488 31.47 -6.83 -19.18
C VAL A 488 32.08 -8.15 -19.63
N ARG A 489 31.21 -9.09 -20.01
CA ARG A 489 31.58 -10.38 -20.51
C ARG A 489 31.64 -10.34 -22.04
N SER A 490 32.75 -10.77 -22.65
CA SER A 490 32.97 -10.95 -24.07
C SER A 490 33.39 -12.39 -24.37
N GLN A 491 33.75 -12.67 -25.63
CA GLN A 491 34.35 -13.97 -26.01
C GLN A 491 35.75 -14.15 -25.41
N ASP A 492 36.47 -13.06 -25.17
CA ASP A 492 37.84 -13.06 -24.63
C ASP A 492 37.89 -13.19 -23.08
N GLY A 493 36.74 -13.13 -22.40
CA GLY A 493 36.66 -13.22 -20.96
C GLY A 493 35.71 -12.18 -20.34
N ILE A 494 35.94 -11.86 -19.07
CA ILE A 494 35.17 -10.90 -18.33
C ILE A 494 36.06 -9.80 -17.77
N SER A 495 35.63 -8.55 -17.92
CA SER A 495 36.25 -7.35 -17.34
C SER A 495 35.40 -6.76 -16.25
N HIS A 496 36.02 -6.29 -15.17
CA HIS A 496 35.35 -5.64 -14.04
C HIS A 496 35.73 -4.18 -13.93
N TYR A 497 34.75 -3.30 -13.79
CA TYR A 497 34.90 -1.87 -13.68
C TYR A 497 34.23 -1.33 -12.41
N GLU A 498 34.94 -0.56 -11.64
CA GLU A 498 34.47 0.00 -10.38
C GLU A 498 34.66 1.53 -10.32
N HIS A 499 33.98 2.13 -9.37
CA HIS A 499 34.22 3.52 -9.01
C HIS A 499 35.58 3.67 -8.31
N ASN A 500 36.43 4.55 -8.86
CA ASN A 500 37.70 4.92 -8.26
C ASN A 500 37.78 6.44 -8.13
N PRO A 501 37.73 6.98 -6.89
CA PRO A 501 37.77 8.43 -6.67
C PRO A 501 39.02 9.11 -7.22
N ALA A 502 40.14 8.38 -7.34
CA ALA A 502 41.39 8.89 -7.89
C ALA A 502 41.40 8.94 -9.43
N ASN A 503 40.53 8.15 -10.09
CA ASN A 503 40.39 8.09 -11.53
C ASN A 503 39.07 8.74 -11.97
N LYS A 504 39.12 9.98 -12.45
CA LYS A 504 37.94 10.72 -12.93
C LYS A 504 37.19 10.02 -14.07
N ALA A 505 37.85 9.15 -14.82
CA ALA A 505 37.29 8.38 -15.92
C ALA A 505 36.75 7.00 -15.52
N SER A 506 36.75 6.65 -14.22
CA SER A 506 36.11 5.46 -13.69
C SER A 506 34.58 5.63 -13.65
N LEU A 507 33.86 4.55 -13.33
CA LEU A 507 32.43 4.63 -13.03
C LEU A 507 32.14 5.73 -11.99
N PRO A 508 31.04 6.48 -12.14
CA PRO A 508 30.68 7.52 -11.16
C PRO A 508 30.17 6.97 -9.82
N HIS A 509 29.68 5.70 -9.80
CA HIS A 509 29.25 4.96 -8.60
C HIS A 509 29.23 3.45 -8.89
N ASN A 510 29.29 2.61 -7.84
CA ASN A 510 29.24 1.16 -7.97
C ASN A 510 27.83 0.56 -8.07
N ASP A 511 26.79 1.33 -7.79
CA ASP A 511 25.40 0.89 -7.91
C ASP A 511 24.91 1.13 -9.34
N ILE A 512 24.85 0.07 -10.15
CA ILE A 512 24.42 0.12 -11.54
C ILE A 512 22.98 -0.34 -11.64
N TYR A 513 22.07 0.57 -11.90
CA TYR A 513 20.63 0.28 -11.91
C TYR A 513 20.09 -0.07 -13.28
N ASP A 514 20.62 0.55 -14.36
CA ASP A 514 20.14 0.31 -15.70
C ASP A 514 21.19 0.65 -16.76
N MET A 515 21.03 0.08 -17.96
CA MET A 515 21.91 0.32 -19.10
C MET A 515 21.13 0.29 -20.41
N VAL A 516 21.52 1.13 -21.37
CA VAL A 516 20.92 1.17 -22.70
C VAL A 516 21.93 1.51 -23.77
N ALA A 517 21.77 0.95 -24.96
CA ALA A 517 22.45 1.44 -26.15
C ALA A 517 21.60 2.52 -26.84
N ASP A 518 22.23 3.60 -27.28
CA ASP A 518 21.59 4.53 -28.20
C ASP A 518 21.65 4.01 -29.68
N ARG A 519 21.02 4.73 -30.60
CA ARG A 519 20.96 4.32 -32.02
C ARG A 519 22.35 4.24 -32.72
N HIS A 520 23.35 4.85 -32.11
CA HIS A 520 24.74 4.80 -32.59
C HIS A 520 25.55 3.67 -31.95
N GLY A 521 24.90 2.83 -31.12
CA GLY A 521 25.54 1.73 -30.41
C GLY A 521 26.40 2.16 -29.21
N ARG A 522 26.28 3.40 -28.77
CA ARG A 522 27.00 3.90 -27.58
C ARG A 522 26.23 3.46 -26.32
N ILE A 523 26.96 2.96 -25.34
CA ILE A 523 26.36 2.39 -24.11
C ILE A 523 26.32 3.46 -23.01
N TRP A 524 25.11 3.69 -22.51
CA TRP A 524 24.84 4.54 -21.37
C TRP A 524 24.63 3.70 -20.13
N VAL A 525 25.29 4.08 -19.04
CA VAL A 525 25.25 3.38 -17.76
C VAL A 525 24.64 4.30 -16.72
N ALA A 526 23.51 3.88 -16.16
CA ALA A 526 22.76 4.62 -15.14
C ALA A 526 23.20 4.14 -13.75
N THR A 527 23.70 5.06 -12.92
CA THR A 527 24.12 4.76 -11.56
C THR A 527 23.21 5.40 -10.51
N TYR A 528 23.10 4.75 -9.37
CA TYR A 528 22.40 5.33 -8.21
C TYR A 528 23.43 5.97 -7.28
N GLY A 529 23.44 7.29 -7.21
CA GLY A 529 24.39 8.09 -6.43
C GLY A 529 25.47 8.81 -7.25
N GLY A 530 25.71 8.40 -8.49
CA GLY A 530 26.77 8.99 -9.36
C GLY A 530 26.26 9.67 -10.62
N GLY A 531 24.99 9.52 -10.97
CA GLY A 531 24.41 10.00 -12.20
C GLY A 531 24.70 9.09 -13.41
N LEU A 532 24.65 9.66 -14.61
CA LEU A 532 24.80 8.95 -15.87
C LEU A 532 26.27 8.92 -16.33
N ALA A 533 26.67 7.82 -16.96
CA ALA A 533 27.95 7.71 -17.62
C ALA A 533 27.80 7.15 -19.04
N LEU A 534 28.61 7.64 -19.96
CA LEU A 534 28.76 7.11 -21.31
C LEU A 534 30.03 6.25 -21.36
N ALA A 535 29.90 4.96 -21.61
CA ALA A 535 31.03 4.08 -21.77
C ALA A 535 31.67 4.27 -23.15
N GLN A 536 32.98 4.44 -23.16
CA GLN A 536 33.78 4.64 -24.38
C GLN A 536 34.98 3.67 -24.39
N GLU A 537 35.32 3.17 -25.55
CA GLU A 537 36.50 2.32 -25.73
C GLU A 537 37.79 3.14 -25.63
N GLY A 538 38.72 2.70 -24.82
CA GLY A 538 40.06 3.26 -24.66
C GLY A 538 41.14 2.23 -24.98
N GLU A 539 42.40 2.64 -24.95
CA GLU A 539 43.55 1.74 -25.26
C GLU A 539 43.68 0.58 -24.24
N THR A 540 43.28 0.78 -23.01
CA THR A 540 43.42 -0.20 -21.92
C THR A 540 42.08 -0.73 -21.39
N GLY A 541 40.98 -0.54 -22.14
CA GLY A 541 39.63 -0.93 -21.73
C GLY A 541 38.65 0.22 -21.78
N LEU A 542 37.52 0.11 -21.08
CA LEU A 542 36.49 1.15 -21.07
C LEU A 542 36.88 2.31 -20.14
N PHE A 543 36.61 3.53 -20.58
CA PHE A 543 36.52 4.69 -19.71
C PHE A 543 35.10 5.27 -19.74
N PHE A 544 34.72 5.99 -18.68
CA PHE A 544 33.37 6.45 -18.47
C PHE A 544 33.32 7.98 -18.48
N TYR A 545 32.73 8.53 -19.53
CA TYR A 545 32.45 9.94 -19.62
C TYR A 545 31.28 10.26 -18.70
N ASN A 546 31.51 11.02 -17.64
CA ASN A 546 30.57 11.23 -16.56
C ASN A 546 30.54 12.72 -16.11
N ARG A 547 29.94 13.01 -14.96
CA ARG A 547 29.86 14.37 -14.40
C ARG A 547 31.19 15.10 -14.27
N ASN A 548 32.30 14.40 -14.10
CA ASN A 548 33.64 15.02 -14.03
C ASN A 548 34.09 15.63 -15.36
N PHE A 549 33.43 15.29 -16.44
CA PHE A 549 33.67 15.78 -17.80
C PHE A 549 32.55 16.69 -18.33
N GLY A 550 31.61 17.13 -17.45
CA GLY A 550 30.60 18.13 -17.79
C GLY A 550 29.21 17.63 -18.06
N LEU A 551 28.90 16.35 -17.76
CA LEU A 551 27.52 15.89 -17.73
C LEU A 551 26.79 16.52 -16.52
N PRO A 552 25.47 16.84 -16.62
CA PRO A 552 24.78 17.78 -15.72
C PRO A 552 24.38 17.20 -14.35
N TRP A 553 24.98 16.10 -13.92
CA TRP A 553 24.65 15.44 -12.64
C TRP A 553 25.53 16.00 -11.51
N SER A 554 24.91 16.66 -10.52
CA SER A 554 25.58 17.09 -9.29
C SER A 554 25.46 16.03 -8.19
N LYS A 555 26.25 16.17 -7.11
CA LYS A 555 26.15 15.25 -5.95
C LYS A 555 24.77 15.27 -5.26
N ASN A 556 24.00 16.35 -5.43
CA ASN A 556 22.78 16.60 -4.67
C ASN A 556 21.50 16.68 -5.52
N SER A 557 21.59 16.47 -6.85
CA SER A 557 20.40 16.46 -7.70
C SER A 557 20.60 15.57 -8.92
N PHE A 558 19.56 14.82 -9.27
CA PHE A 558 19.51 13.89 -10.40
C PHE A 558 20.59 12.78 -10.39
N ALA A 559 21.27 12.58 -9.26
CA ALA A 559 22.35 11.60 -9.14
C ALA A 559 21.84 10.16 -8.98
N ASN A 560 20.61 9.99 -8.50
CA ASN A 560 19.99 8.70 -8.27
C ASN A 560 19.13 8.31 -9.48
N ILE A 561 19.71 7.58 -10.43
CA ILE A 561 18.99 7.17 -11.63
C ILE A 561 18.34 5.81 -11.40
N ARG A 562 17.06 5.71 -11.72
CA ARG A 562 16.26 4.47 -11.65
C ARG A 562 16.18 3.74 -12.98
N ARG A 563 15.98 4.51 -14.05
CA ARG A 563 15.74 3.95 -15.39
C ARG A 563 16.36 4.84 -16.46
N ILE A 564 16.86 4.22 -17.52
CA ILE A 564 17.23 4.90 -18.76
C ILE A 564 16.53 4.23 -19.94
N PHE A 565 16.04 5.03 -20.88
CA PHE A 565 15.33 4.56 -22.05
C PHE A 565 15.75 5.36 -23.28
N CYS A 566 16.01 4.66 -24.39
CA CYS A 566 16.28 5.29 -25.68
C CYS A 566 15.12 4.99 -26.63
N THR A 567 14.49 6.02 -27.17
CA THR A 567 13.41 5.85 -28.16
C THR A 567 13.97 5.43 -29.51
N PRO A 568 13.20 4.77 -30.38
CA PRO A 568 13.58 4.49 -31.77
C PRO A 568 13.93 5.74 -32.58
N THR A 569 13.47 6.92 -32.18
CA THR A 569 13.75 8.20 -32.82
C THR A 569 15.00 8.91 -32.27
N GLY A 570 15.59 8.39 -31.18
CA GLY A 570 16.88 8.83 -30.63
C GLY A 570 16.78 9.82 -29.49
N GLU A 571 15.63 9.94 -28.85
CA GLU A 571 15.50 10.65 -27.60
C GLU A 571 15.91 9.70 -26.45
N ILE A 572 16.76 10.18 -25.56
CA ILE A 572 17.18 9.45 -24.36
C ILE A 572 16.47 10.08 -23.17
N LEU A 573 15.77 9.24 -22.41
CA LEU A 573 15.04 9.62 -21.20
C LEU A 573 15.71 8.97 -20.00
N VAL A 574 15.98 9.76 -18.99
CA VAL A 574 16.63 9.35 -17.74
C VAL A 574 15.70 9.63 -16.58
N GLY A 575 15.09 8.59 -16.04
CA GLY A 575 14.25 8.66 -14.84
C GLY A 575 15.10 8.66 -13.58
N THR A 576 14.90 9.65 -12.74
CA THR A 576 15.65 9.84 -11.49
C THR A 576 14.70 10.03 -10.30
N THR A 577 15.24 10.06 -9.09
CA THR A 577 14.48 10.45 -7.88
C THR A 577 14.09 11.94 -7.86
N ASP A 578 14.71 12.75 -8.70
CA ASP A 578 14.52 14.22 -8.73
C ASP A 578 13.74 14.71 -9.96
N GLY A 579 13.30 13.81 -10.81
CA GLY A 579 12.56 14.11 -12.02
C GLY A 579 13.06 13.35 -13.24
N LEU A 580 12.73 13.87 -14.42
CA LEU A 580 13.07 13.31 -15.70
C LEU A 580 14.08 14.22 -16.42
N ILE A 581 15.16 13.63 -16.93
CA ILE A 581 16.08 14.30 -17.86
C ILE A 581 15.89 13.71 -19.25
N THR A 582 15.83 14.58 -20.27
CA THR A 582 15.74 14.16 -21.67
C THR A 582 16.80 14.83 -22.52
N PHE A 583 17.35 14.10 -23.49
CA PHE A 583 18.29 14.62 -24.48
C PHE A 583 18.29 13.77 -25.75
N GLY A 584 18.82 14.31 -26.83
CA GLY A 584 18.92 13.58 -28.11
C GLY A 584 20.26 12.88 -28.27
N ASP A 585 20.25 11.74 -28.96
CA ASP A 585 21.46 10.96 -29.26
C ASP A 585 22.29 11.49 -30.44
N ASN A 586 21.84 12.55 -31.10
CA ASN A 586 22.53 13.16 -32.25
C ASN A 586 23.56 14.20 -31.79
N PHE A 587 24.70 13.75 -31.29
CA PHE A 587 25.84 14.58 -30.90
C PHE A 587 27.15 13.93 -31.36
N ARG A 588 28.17 14.75 -31.69
CA ARG A 588 29.53 14.30 -31.96
C ARG A 588 30.41 14.31 -30.73
N ASN A 589 30.21 15.30 -29.85
CA ASN A 589 30.92 15.46 -28.60
C ASN A 589 29.90 15.50 -27.44
N PRO A 590 30.06 14.67 -26.39
CA PRO A 590 29.17 14.67 -25.24
C PRO A 590 29.00 16.03 -24.56
N GLN A 591 29.99 16.94 -24.63
CA GLN A 591 29.90 18.30 -24.10
C GLN A 591 28.86 19.17 -24.83
N GLN A 592 28.43 18.77 -26.04
CA GLN A 592 27.45 19.50 -26.85
C GLN A 592 26.01 19.07 -26.60
N ILE A 593 25.80 18.10 -25.72
CA ILE A 593 24.47 17.58 -25.43
C ILE A 593 23.65 18.68 -24.74
N LYS A 594 22.47 18.95 -25.30
CA LYS A 594 21.49 19.81 -24.66
C LYS A 594 20.56 18.93 -23.83
N PHE A 595 20.54 19.18 -22.51
CA PHE A 595 19.69 18.46 -21.56
C PHE A 595 18.47 19.30 -21.23
N TYR A 596 17.31 18.61 -21.11
CA TYR A 596 16.05 19.17 -20.68
C TYR A 596 15.63 18.48 -19.40
N GLN A 597 15.21 19.27 -18.41
CA GLN A 597 14.80 18.77 -17.09
C GLN A 597 13.32 19.02 -16.90
N THR A 598 12.61 18.01 -16.41
CA THR A 598 11.19 18.10 -16.10
C THR A 598 10.96 17.52 -14.70
N CYS A 599 10.34 18.33 -13.84
CA CYS A 599 10.07 17.98 -12.46
C CYS A 599 8.59 18.16 -12.15
N TYR A 600 8.17 17.66 -10.99
CA TYR A 600 6.88 17.98 -10.42
C TYR A 600 6.78 19.49 -10.12
N ILE A 601 5.70 20.12 -10.58
CA ILE A 601 5.40 21.52 -10.31
C ILE A 601 4.09 21.58 -9.52
N PRO A 602 4.07 22.13 -8.30
CA PRO A 602 2.84 22.25 -7.51
C PRO A 602 1.74 23.01 -8.28
N ASN A 603 0.52 22.45 -8.26
CA ASN A 603 -0.67 22.99 -8.93
C ASN A 603 -0.64 22.97 -10.47
N ASP A 604 0.38 22.42 -11.11
CA ASP A 604 0.39 22.17 -12.55
C ASP A 604 0.06 20.68 -12.84
N THR A 605 -1.19 20.43 -13.23
CA THR A 605 -1.68 19.07 -13.56
C THR A 605 -1.06 18.50 -14.84
N THR A 606 -0.28 19.29 -15.57
CA THR A 606 0.42 18.85 -16.78
C THR A 606 1.91 18.58 -16.54
N SER A 607 2.41 18.88 -15.36
CA SER A 607 3.77 18.51 -14.94
C SER A 607 3.86 17.05 -14.52
N LEU A 608 5.05 16.56 -14.17
CA LEU A 608 5.20 15.26 -13.52
C LEU A 608 4.33 15.20 -12.25
N ALA A 609 3.74 14.05 -11.96
CA ALA A 609 2.95 13.85 -10.75
C ALA A 609 3.82 13.71 -9.50
N ALA A 610 5.03 13.20 -9.69
CA ALA A 610 6.07 13.03 -8.67
C ALA A 610 7.45 13.08 -9.31
N ASN A 611 8.47 13.36 -8.54
CA ASN A 611 9.85 13.43 -9.07
C ASN A 611 10.49 12.05 -9.23
N ASP A 612 10.09 11.04 -8.44
CA ASP A 612 10.67 9.69 -8.55
C ASP A 612 10.11 8.95 -9.76
N VAL A 613 10.89 8.89 -10.84
CA VAL A 613 10.54 8.24 -12.11
C VAL A 613 11.11 6.83 -12.13
N ASN A 614 10.22 5.82 -12.04
CA ASN A 614 10.61 4.42 -11.87
C ASN A 614 10.74 3.64 -13.18
N PHE A 615 9.85 3.87 -14.15
CA PHE A 615 9.85 3.14 -15.41
C PHE A 615 9.43 4.04 -16.58
N ILE A 616 9.95 3.73 -17.77
CA ILE A 616 9.69 4.47 -19.00
C ILE A 616 9.54 3.47 -20.13
N ILE A 617 8.51 3.63 -20.96
CA ILE A 617 8.30 2.84 -22.17
C ILE A 617 7.68 3.70 -23.27
N GLU A 618 8.14 3.53 -24.50
CA GLU A 618 7.43 4.01 -25.69
C GLU A 618 6.53 2.89 -26.22
N HIS A 619 5.29 3.23 -26.49
CA HIS A 619 4.27 2.32 -27.00
C HIS A 619 4.11 2.52 -28.50
N SER A 620 3.71 1.45 -29.23
CA SER A 620 3.48 1.45 -30.69
C SER A 620 2.47 2.51 -31.15
N ASN A 621 1.66 3.06 -30.26
CA ASN A 621 0.77 4.19 -30.56
C ASN A 621 1.49 5.55 -30.67
N GLY A 622 2.81 5.60 -30.57
CA GLY A 622 3.65 6.78 -30.67
C GLY A 622 3.65 7.68 -29.43
N LYS A 623 3.29 7.13 -28.27
CA LYS A 623 3.29 7.83 -26.98
C LYS A 623 4.25 7.18 -26.01
N THR A 624 4.86 8.00 -25.18
CA THR A 624 5.71 7.56 -24.08
C THR A 624 4.91 7.52 -22.78
N TYR A 625 4.97 6.41 -22.07
CA TYR A 625 4.38 6.22 -20.76
C TYR A 625 5.48 6.23 -19.71
N ILE A 626 5.28 7.03 -18.67
CA ILE A 626 6.23 7.26 -17.59
C ILE A 626 5.55 6.89 -16.29
N SER A 627 6.12 5.96 -15.53
CA SER A 627 5.64 5.64 -14.20
C SER A 627 6.41 6.41 -13.13
N GLN A 628 5.69 6.78 -12.08
CA GLN A 628 6.19 7.52 -10.95
C GLN A 628 5.56 6.99 -9.66
N LEU A 629 6.09 7.39 -8.51
CA LEU A 629 5.35 7.26 -7.27
C LEU A 629 4.01 8.00 -7.42
N GLY A 630 2.90 7.25 -7.39
CA GLY A 630 1.56 7.79 -7.54
C GLY A 630 0.89 7.58 -8.89
N GLY A 631 1.51 6.91 -9.87
CA GLY A 631 0.79 6.53 -11.07
C GLY A 631 1.57 6.51 -12.37
N ILE A 632 0.83 6.51 -13.48
CA ILE A 632 1.38 6.53 -14.83
C ILE A 632 0.97 7.81 -15.53
N LEU A 633 1.93 8.45 -16.17
CA LEU A 633 1.72 9.58 -17.04
C LEU A 633 1.93 9.19 -18.50
N GLU A 634 1.08 9.72 -19.36
CA GLU A 634 1.22 9.64 -20.80
C GLU A 634 1.88 10.90 -21.33
N SER A 635 3.00 10.78 -22.02
CA SER A 635 3.57 11.87 -22.80
C SER A 635 2.65 12.18 -24.01
N ILE A 636 2.39 13.45 -24.25
CA ILE A 636 1.44 13.87 -25.28
C ILE A 636 1.90 13.46 -26.68
N VAL A 637 3.19 13.55 -26.98
CA VAL A 637 3.80 13.09 -28.26
C VAL A 637 5.27 12.80 -28.02
N THR A 638 5.75 11.62 -28.37
CA THR A 638 7.18 11.24 -28.26
C THR A 638 8.10 12.26 -28.92
N LYS A 639 7.76 12.78 -30.09
CA LYS A 639 8.53 13.82 -30.80
C LYS A 639 8.70 15.15 -30.06
N LYS A 640 7.98 15.38 -28.98
CA LYS A 640 8.06 16.60 -28.14
C LYS A 640 8.81 16.39 -26.82
N LEU A 641 9.50 15.26 -26.65
CA LEU A 641 10.24 14.97 -25.43
C LEU A 641 11.44 15.92 -25.21
N LEU A 642 12.01 16.45 -26.30
CA LEU A 642 13.13 17.39 -26.23
C LEU A 642 12.64 18.83 -26.10
N GLN A 643 12.05 19.17 -24.96
CA GLN A 643 11.62 20.52 -24.64
C GLN A 643 11.62 20.77 -23.13
N ASP A 644 11.82 22.01 -22.73
CA ASP A 644 11.63 22.42 -21.34
C ASP A 644 10.15 22.30 -20.96
N ASN A 645 9.88 21.87 -19.73
CA ASN A 645 8.52 21.72 -19.18
C ASN A 645 7.65 20.78 -20.04
N LEU A 646 8.14 19.56 -20.22
CA LEU A 646 7.40 18.49 -20.88
C LEU A 646 6.00 18.35 -20.27
N LYS A 647 4.96 18.54 -21.09
CA LYS A 647 3.57 18.38 -20.67
C LYS A 647 3.14 16.94 -20.78
N THR A 648 2.60 16.41 -19.69
CA THR A 648 2.09 15.04 -19.57
C THR A 648 0.62 15.04 -19.20
N LYS A 649 -0.03 13.91 -19.29
CA LYS A 649 -1.37 13.73 -18.76
C LYS A 649 -1.46 12.36 -18.10
N TYR A 650 -2.32 12.25 -17.10
CA TYR A 650 -2.57 10.98 -16.45
C TYR A 650 -3.16 9.96 -17.44
N PHE A 651 -2.72 8.74 -17.32
CA PHE A 651 -3.26 7.62 -18.05
C PHE A 651 -4.63 7.25 -17.48
N LYS A 652 -5.71 7.55 -18.20
CA LYS A 652 -7.08 7.47 -17.68
C LYS A 652 -7.57 6.08 -17.31
N ASN A 653 -6.95 5.03 -17.85
CA ASN A 653 -7.39 3.64 -17.70
C ASN A 653 -6.73 2.92 -16.52
N ILE A 654 -5.81 3.59 -15.84
CA ILE A 654 -5.16 3.08 -14.65
C ILE A 654 -5.42 4.11 -13.56
N ASN A 655 -6.11 3.70 -12.49
CA ASN A 655 -6.38 4.60 -11.40
C ASN A 655 -5.07 5.11 -10.79
N TYR A 656 -4.99 6.40 -10.57
CA TYR A 656 -3.84 7.11 -10.02
C TYR A 656 -3.32 6.51 -8.70
N ASN A 657 -4.16 5.78 -7.96
CA ASN A 657 -3.90 5.28 -6.62
C ASN A 657 -3.69 3.76 -6.54
N GLU A 658 -3.32 3.08 -7.63
CA GLU A 658 -3.26 1.60 -7.64
C GLU A 658 -1.85 1.01 -7.38
N GLY A 659 -0.98 1.69 -6.65
CA GLY A 659 0.33 1.17 -6.22
C GLY A 659 1.50 1.54 -7.16
N ILE A 660 2.72 1.31 -6.67
CA ILE A 660 3.96 1.59 -7.40
C ILE A 660 4.05 0.68 -8.63
N VAL A 661 4.38 1.26 -9.77
CA VAL A 661 4.63 0.52 -10.99
C VAL A 661 6.07 0.03 -11.01
N GLN A 662 6.25 -1.27 -11.01
CA GLN A 662 7.56 -1.90 -11.07
C GLN A 662 8.07 -2.03 -12.51
N SER A 663 7.16 -2.33 -13.44
CA SER A 663 7.52 -2.54 -14.86
C SER A 663 6.31 -2.33 -15.76
N MET A 664 6.58 -2.01 -17.02
CA MET A 664 5.58 -1.93 -18.08
C MET A 664 6.09 -2.63 -19.32
N ILE A 665 5.21 -3.32 -20.04
CA ILE A 665 5.52 -3.94 -21.33
C ILE A 665 4.30 -3.88 -22.25
N GLU A 666 4.55 -3.72 -23.56
CA GLU A 666 3.52 -3.83 -24.58
C GLU A 666 3.47 -5.26 -25.11
N ASP A 667 2.26 -5.82 -25.25
CA ASP A 667 2.08 -7.12 -25.90
C ASP A 667 1.87 -6.98 -27.42
N ASN A 668 1.91 -8.12 -28.13
CA ASN A 668 1.75 -8.14 -29.58
C ASN A 668 0.37 -7.67 -30.07
N GLU A 669 -0.61 -7.54 -29.19
CA GLU A 669 -1.95 -7.01 -29.49
C GLU A 669 -2.03 -5.49 -29.26
N GLY A 670 -0.96 -4.88 -28.76
CA GLY A 670 -0.90 -3.47 -28.39
C GLY A 670 -1.63 -3.16 -27.09
N ASN A 671 -1.71 -4.11 -26.15
CA ASN A 671 -2.11 -3.83 -24.81
C ASN A 671 -0.88 -3.46 -23.96
N LEU A 672 -1.05 -2.49 -23.07
CA LEU A 672 -0.04 -2.16 -22.08
C LEU A 672 -0.25 -3.01 -20.83
N TRP A 673 0.71 -3.86 -20.52
CA TRP A 673 0.77 -4.59 -19.27
C TRP A 673 1.57 -3.79 -18.27
N VAL A 674 0.98 -3.61 -17.09
CA VAL A 674 1.56 -2.82 -16.00
C VAL A 674 1.69 -3.72 -14.78
N ILE A 675 2.93 -3.97 -14.39
CA ILE A 675 3.26 -4.79 -13.23
C ILE A 675 3.41 -3.84 -12.04
N ARG A 676 2.64 -4.10 -11.01
CA ARG A 676 2.63 -3.37 -9.75
C ARG A 676 3.02 -4.28 -8.60
N GLU A 677 3.20 -3.75 -7.42
CA GLU A 677 3.59 -4.51 -6.23
C GLU A 677 2.59 -5.61 -5.87
N SER A 678 1.31 -5.36 -6.11
CA SER A 678 0.23 -6.27 -5.69
C SER A 678 -0.71 -6.69 -6.84
N SER A 679 -0.45 -6.27 -8.07
CA SER A 679 -1.32 -6.59 -9.21
C SER A 679 -0.59 -6.53 -10.55
N ILE A 680 -1.13 -7.23 -11.53
CA ILE A 680 -0.75 -7.10 -12.94
C ILE A 680 -1.97 -6.59 -13.70
N ASN A 681 -1.83 -5.46 -14.40
CA ASN A 681 -2.93 -4.82 -15.11
C ASN A 681 -2.72 -4.94 -16.62
N LYS A 682 -3.64 -5.59 -17.33
CA LYS A 682 -3.69 -5.59 -18.80
C LYS A 682 -4.60 -4.46 -19.27
N CYS A 683 -4.03 -3.44 -19.90
CA CYS A 683 -4.72 -2.24 -20.33
C CYS A 683 -4.88 -2.24 -21.85
N ASN A 684 -6.08 -2.36 -22.34
CA ASN A 684 -6.38 -2.18 -23.76
C ASN A 684 -6.52 -0.68 -24.06
N LEU A 685 -5.49 -0.10 -24.68
CA LEU A 685 -5.42 1.34 -24.94
C LEU A 685 -6.42 1.84 -25.99
N LYS A 686 -6.94 0.95 -26.84
CA LYS A 686 -7.92 1.28 -27.87
C LYS A 686 -9.34 1.39 -27.30
N THR A 687 -9.71 0.44 -26.43
CA THR A 687 -11.05 0.37 -25.84
C THR A 687 -11.16 1.05 -24.48
N GLY A 688 -10.03 1.32 -23.84
CA GLY A 688 -9.99 1.83 -22.48
C GLY A 688 -10.30 0.79 -21.40
N LYS A 689 -10.43 -0.49 -21.77
CA LYS A 689 -10.71 -1.57 -20.80
C LYS A 689 -9.44 -2.02 -20.12
N THR A 690 -9.45 -2.07 -18.80
CA THR A 690 -8.39 -2.64 -17.98
C THR A 690 -8.88 -3.92 -17.31
N THR A 691 -8.09 -4.98 -17.38
CA THR A 691 -8.27 -6.20 -16.61
C THR A 691 -7.18 -6.24 -15.54
N VAL A 692 -7.58 -6.36 -14.30
CA VAL A 692 -6.67 -6.40 -13.15
C VAL A 692 -6.55 -7.84 -12.67
N PHE A 693 -5.33 -8.33 -12.59
CA PHE A 693 -4.97 -9.60 -11.97
C PHE A 693 -4.34 -9.31 -10.62
N GLY A 694 -5.01 -9.69 -9.56
CA GLY A 694 -4.56 -9.50 -8.17
C GLY A 694 -3.91 -10.77 -7.60
N PRO A 695 -3.50 -10.75 -6.33
CA PRO A 695 -2.90 -11.90 -5.65
C PRO A 695 -3.81 -13.13 -5.61
N ASN A 696 -5.12 -12.93 -5.79
CA ASN A 696 -6.11 -14.00 -5.80
C ASN A 696 -6.26 -14.67 -7.18
N ASP A 697 -5.66 -14.12 -8.22
CA ASP A 697 -5.75 -14.64 -9.59
C ASP A 697 -4.59 -15.58 -9.94
N PHE A 698 -3.60 -15.70 -9.05
CA PHE A 698 -2.38 -16.50 -9.24
C PHE A 698 -2.24 -17.66 -8.26
#